data_fd0f49efca0e3ca72239da959ffdeed5
#
_entry.id   fd0f49efca0e3ca72239da959ffdeed5
#
_cell.length_a   1.000
_cell.length_b   1.000
_cell.length_c   1.000
_cell.angle_alpha   90.00
_cell.angle_beta   90.00
_cell.angle_gamma   90.00
#
_symmetry.space_group_name_H-M   'P 1'
#
loop_
_entity.id
_entity.type
_entity.pdbx_description
1 polymer ?
#
loop_
_entity_poly.entity_id
_entity_poly.type
_entity_poly.pdbx_seq_one_letter_code
_entity_poly.pdbx_strand_id
1 'polypeptide(L)'
;MDHHNHHQHVHGSPDSGDAGEHDKHAGHSVAMFRDKFWLSLALTVPTVIWEPMVQEWFGYTAPQFPGSAFIPAVFGTIVFLYGGWVFLRSAVDELKSRLPGMMTLISLAITVAFVYSVAVLLGFRGQPLWWELATLVTIMLLGHWIEMRSISQAQGALSELAKLLPDTAVRMVGEDRTEEVPVSDLRPDDIVLVRPGASIPADGVVVSGKSAVNESMITGESRLVDKSDGAEVLGGTVNGQGSLRVRVLKTGQGTALAGIMRLVSQAQTSRSRAQALADRAAYLLTIVAIVAGGVTFVAWSLLGAEIDFTVTRVVTVLVIACPHALGLAVPLVTAISTTLGARNGLLVRDRRGLEEARKLDTVVFDKTGTLTLGSHRVIEVVTAGGNDSGEMLSLAAAVERDSEHPIAQALLKSVEDQDLRLPPSSDFLFVAGKGVEASVDDRRLAVGGPALLRDRSIEVGEDLIAAATRFGENGQAAIYLIEGNTVLAVFAIADQVRPESREAVANLKSMGIEVAILTGDSEAVARSVARDLGIDTVFAGVLPDQKSDKIKELQAQGKRVAMVGDGVNDAPALVTADVGIAVGAGTDVAVEAGDVVLVRSDPRDIARIVTLSRATYRKMIQNLWWAAGYNIVAIPLAAGVLYWAGIVLAPAVGAVLMSASTVIVAINAQLLRRLDMGR
;
A
#
# COMPACT_ATOMS: atom_id res chain seq x y z
N MET A 1 -6.83 52.61 -33.12
CA MET A 1 -5.39 52.62 -33.32
C MET A 1 -4.82 52.38 -31.92
N ASP A 2 -4.30 51.34 -31.53
CA ASP A 2 -3.46 50.28 -31.94
C ASP A 2 -3.68 49.04 -31.06
N HIS A 3 -3.61 47.90 -31.70
CA HIS A 3 -3.71 46.59 -31.07
C HIS A 3 -2.37 46.20 -30.40
N HIS A 4 -2.44 45.66 -29.19
CA HIS A 4 -1.34 44.85 -28.64
C HIS A 4 -1.78 43.41 -28.40
N ASN A 5 -1.25 42.54 -29.27
CA ASN A 5 -1.28 41.09 -29.16
C ASN A 5 -0.42 40.63 -27.99
N HIS A 6 -0.99 39.85 -27.06
CA HIS A 6 -0.23 39.05 -26.12
C HIS A 6 0.04 37.66 -26.69
N HIS A 7 1.30 37.39 -27.02
CA HIS A 7 1.79 36.05 -27.33
C HIS A 7 1.82 35.20 -26.05
N GLN A 8 1.06 34.11 -26.06
CA GLN A 8 1.22 33.02 -25.10
C GLN A 8 2.49 32.24 -25.45
N HIS A 9 3.47 32.24 -24.58
CA HIS A 9 4.59 31.31 -24.60
C HIS A 9 4.13 29.94 -24.09
N VAL A 10 3.99 29.00 -24.99
CA VAL A 10 3.87 27.58 -24.69
C VAL A 10 5.26 27.07 -24.32
N HIS A 11 5.49 26.75 -23.04
CA HIS A 11 6.65 25.97 -22.63
C HIS A 11 6.42 24.52 -23.04
N GLY A 12 7.17 24.07 -24.03
CA GLY A 12 7.27 22.67 -24.41
C GLY A 12 7.96 21.88 -23.30
N SER A 13 7.25 20.88 -22.78
CA SER A 13 7.83 19.84 -21.92
C SER A 13 8.74 18.93 -22.77
N PRO A 14 9.85 18.43 -22.23
CA PRO A 14 10.70 17.48 -22.95
C PRO A 14 9.98 16.14 -23.09
N ASP A 15 9.97 15.69 -24.33
CA ASP A 15 9.48 14.40 -24.80
C ASP A 15 10.25 13.26 -24.11
N SER A 16 9.70 12.70 -23.05
CA SER A 16 10.14 11.42 -22.51
C SER A 16 9.28 10.35 -23.16
N GLY A 17 9.87 9.68 -24.17
CA GLY A 17 9.31 8.52 -24.82
C GLY A 17 9.08 7.38 -23.81
N ASP A 18 7.91 7.36 -23.20
CA ASP A 18 7.44 6.23 -22.44
C ASP A 18 6.33 5.54 -23.25
N ALA A 19 6.60 4.27 -23.60
CA ALA A 19 5.70 3.46 -24.39
C ALA A 19 4.37 3.33 -23.66
N GLY A 20 3.32 3.96 -24.22
CA GLY A 20 1.98 4.04 -23.65
C GLY A 20 1.50 2.71 -23.13
N GLU A 21 1.24 2.68 -21.84
CA GLU A 21 0.63 1.55 -21.13
C GLU A 21 -0.80 1.35 -21.64
N HIS A 22 -1.01 0.29 -22.43
CA HIS A 22 -2.35 -0.16 -22.75
C HIS A 22 -2.98 -0.76 -21.49
N ASP A 23 -3.75 0.04 -20.76
CA ASP A 23 -4.71 -0.48 -19.77
C ASP A 23 -5.73 -1.32 -20.53
N LYS A 24 -5.71 -2.64 -20.32
CA LYS A 24 -6.60 -3.63 -20.96
C LYS A 24 -8.08 -3.34 -20.71
N HIS A 25 -8.40 -2.46 -19.79
CA HIS A 25 -9.74 -2.06 -19.39
C HIS A 25 -10.07 -0.59 -19.70
N ALA A 26 -9.18 0.13 -20.37
CA ALA A 26 -9.43 1.52 -20.76
C ALA A 26 -10.68 1.62 -21.63
N GLY A 27 -11.67 2.39 -21.17
CA GLY A 27 -12.97 2.58 -21.86
C GLY A 27 -14.05 1.54 -21.51
N HIS A 28 -13.78 0.56 -20.62
CA HIS A 28 -14.77 -0.41 -20.15
C HIS A 28 -15.36 0.00 -18.80
N SER A 29 -16.69 0.04 -18.68
CA SER A 29 -17.37 0.32 -17.42
C SER A 29 -18.20 -0.87 -16.93
N VAL A 30 -18.36 -0.98 -15.60
CA VAL A 30 -19.23 -1.99 -14.97
C VAL A 30 -20.65 -1.92 -15.52
N ALA A 31 -21.18 -0.70 -15.73
CA ALA A 31 -22.52 -0.46 -16.26
C ALA A 31 -22.66 -0.99 -17.70
N MET A 32 -21.65 -0.74 -18.56
CA MET A 32 -21.67 -1.19 -19.95
C MET A 32 -21.79 -2.72 -20.06
N PHE A 33 -20.99 -3.48 -19.29
CA PHE A 33 -21.08 -4.94 -19.32
C PHE A 33 -22.38 -5.46 -18.72
N ARG A 34 -22.90 -4.84 -17.65
CA ARG A 34 -24.19 -5.17 -17.07
C ARG A 34 -25.33 -5.01 -18.08
N ASP A 35 -25.37 -3.87 -18.74
CA ASP A 35 -26.47 -3.55 -19.66
C ASP A 35 -26.42 -4.43 -20.91
N LYS A 36 -25.22 -4.67 -21.46
CA LYS A 36 -25.01 -5.61 -22.55
C LYS A 36 -25.37 -7.04 -22.16
N PHE A 37 -25.04 -7.48 -20.95
CA PHE A 37 -25.40 -8.82 -20.45
C PHE A 37 -26.91 -9.01 -20.41
N TRP A 38 -27.66 -8.12 -19.79
CA TRP A 38 -29.11 -8.29 -19.66
C TRP A 38 -29.84 -8.32 -21.01
N LEU A 39 -29.43 -7.44 -21.94
CA LEU A 39 -30.04 -7.46 -23.28
C LEU A 39 -29.63 -8.72 -24.06
N SER A 40 -28.34 -9.12 -24.01
CA SER A 40 -27.91 -10.37 -24.67
C SER A 40 -28.59 -11.60 -24.05
N LEU A 41 -28.80 -11.64 -22.74
CA LEU A 41 -29.54 -12.71 -22.07
C LEU A 41 -30.99 -12.78 -22.58
N ALA A 42 -31.68 -11.63 -22.65
CA ALA A 42 -33.06 -11.56 -23.15
C ALA A 42 -33.17 -12.07 -24.60
N LEU A 43 -32.15 -11.80 -25.43
CA LEU A 43 -32.12 -12.27 -26.82
C LEU A 43 -31.65 -13.73 -26.94
N THR A 44 -30.83 -14.22 -26.01
CA THR A 44 -30.36 -15.60 -25.96
C THR A 44 -31.51 -16.58 -25.62
N VAL A 45 -32.44 -16.18 -24.74
CA VAL A 45 -33.58 -17.03 -24.34
C VAL A 45 -34.38 -17.51 -25.55
N PRO A 46 -34.90 -16.67 -26.46
CA PRO A 46 -35.58 -17.15 -27.65
C PRO A 46 -34.66 -17.94 -28.59
N THR A 47 -33.35 -17.57 -28.71
CA THR A 47 -32.41 -18.36 -29.51
C THR A 47 -32.34 -19.80 -29.03
N VAL A 48 -32.28 -20.04 -27.72
CA VAL A 48 -32.22 -21.39 -27.11
C VAL A 48 -33.56 -22.11 -27.22
N ILE A 49 -34.70 -21.41 -27.00
CA ILE A 49 -36.03 -22.05 -27.04
C ILE A 49 -36.37 -22.56 -28.43
N TRP A 50 -36.02 -21.88 -29.51
CA TRP A 50 -36.32 -22.28 -30.88
C TRP A 50 -35.23 -23.14 -31.52
N GLU A 51 -34.14 -23.46 -30.81
CA GLU A 51 -33.08 -24.33 -31.33
C GLU A 51 -33.51 -25.79 -31.37
N PRO A 52 -33.47 -26.47 -32.53
CA PRO A 52 -33.93 -27.85 -32.67
C PRO A 52 -33.26 -28.83 -31.74
N MET A 53 -31.94 -28.75 -31.55
CA MET A 53 -31.16 -29.62 -30.68
C MET A 53 -31.61 -29.49 -29.21
N VAL A 54 -31.91 -28.28 -28.75
CA VAL A 54 -32.36 -28.03 -27.37
C VAL A 54 -33.78 -28.59 -27.17
N GLN A 55 -34.65 -28.43 -28.17
CA GLN A 55 -35.99 -29.01 -28.14
C GLN A 55 -35.95 -30.54 -28.04
N GLU A 56 -35.06 -31.20 -28.79
CA GLU A 56 -34.86 -32.65 -28.73
C GLU A 56 -34.35 -33.10 -27.33
N TRP A 57 -33.40 -32.39 -26.75
CA TRP A 57 -32.86 -32.73 -25.43
C TRP A 57 -33.87 -32.66 -24.30
N PHE A 58 -34.77 -31.68 -24.37
CA PHE A 58 -35.77 -31.44 -23.32
C PHE A 58 -37.16 -31.98 -23.67
N GLY A 59 -37.35 -32.60 -24.85
CA GLY A 59 -38.60 -33.24 -25.27
C GLY A 59 -39.78 -32.28 -25.42
N TYR A 60 -39.54 -31.04 -25.85
CA TYR A 60 -40.59 -30.04 -26.12
C TYR A 60 -40.53 -29.57 -27.57
N THR A 61 -41.62 -28.96 -28.03
CA THR A 61 -41.69 -28.29 -29.33
C THR A 61 -42.06 -26.85 -29.14
N ALA A 62 -41.21 -25.93 -29.64
CA ALA A 62 -41.53 -24.51 -29.63
C ALA A 62 -42.68 -24.17 -30.58
N PRO A 63 -43.47 -23.12 -30.31
CA PRO A 63 -44.53 -22.67 -31.20
C PRO A 63 -44.03 -22.42 -32.62
N GLN A 64 -44.67 -23.10 -33.61
CA GLN A 64 -44.33 -22.96 -35.02
C GLN A 64 -45.24 -21.95 -35.70
N PHE A 65 -44.65 -20.97 -36.35
CA PHE A 65 -45.30 -19.97 -37.18
C PHE A 65 -44.39 -19.61 -38.36
N PRO A 66 -44.92 -18.98 -39.43
CA PRO A 66 -44.10 -18.59 -40.58
C PRO A 66 -42.90 -17.74 -40.14
N GLY A 67 -41.68 -18.22 -40.42
CA GLY A 67 -40.42 -17.54 -40.02
C GLY A 67 -39.84 -17.95 -38.69
N SER A 68 -40.49 -18.81 -37.88
CA SER A 68 -39.98 -19.28 -36.58
C SER A 68 -38.62 -19.96 -36.67
N ALA A 69 -38.32 -20.65 -37.79
CA ALA A 69 -37.02 -21.27 -38.05
C ALA A 69 -35.84 -20.29 -38.14
N PHE A 70 -36.10 -18.99 -38.39
CA PHE A 70 -35.07 -17.98 -38.47
C PHE A 70 -34.81 -17.28 -37.11
N ILE A 71 -35.59 -17.58 -36.07
CA ILE A 71 -35.45 -16.96 -34.74
C ILE A 71 -34.03 -17.13 -34.20
N PRO A 72 -33.43 -18.35 -34.17
CA PRO A 72 -32.07 -18.50 -33.69
C PRO A 72 -31.04 -17.68 -34.50
N ALA A 73 -31.20 -17.64 -35.82
CA ALA A 73 -30.31 -16.89 -36.69
C ALA A 73 -30.41 -15.38 -36.49
N VAL A 74 -31.62 -14.83 -36.38
CA VAL A 74 -31.86 -13.39 -36.18
C VAL A 74 -31.33 -12.93 -34.81
N PHE A 75 -31.79 -13.59 -33.74
CA PHE A 75 -31.38 -13.21 -32.39
C PHE A 75 -29.90 -13.49 -32.13
N GLY A 76 -29.37 -14.64 -32.61
CA GLY A 76 -27.94 -14.96 -32.53
C GLY A 76 -27.07 -13.93 -33.25
N THR A 77 -27.51 -13.44 -34.42
CA THR A 77 -26.82 -12.34 -35.13
C THR A 77 -26.83 -11.03 -34.32
N ILE A 78 -27.98 -10.69 -33.72
CA ILE A 78 -28.07 -9.47 -32.89
C ILE A 78 -27.16 -9.60 -31.66
N VAL A 79 -27.12 -10.76 -30.99
CA VAL A 79 -26.22 -11.03 -29.85
C VAL A 79 -24.75 -10.91 -30.28
N PHE A 80 -24.38 -11.44 -31.43
CA PHE A 80 -23.02 -11.33 -31.98
C PHE A 80 -22.64 -9.87 -32.25
N LEU A 81 -23.48 -9.11 -32.94
CA LEU A 81 -23.20 -7.74 -33.32
C LEU A 81 -23.28 -6.76 -32.15
N TYR A 82 -24.19 -6.95 -31.19
CA TYR A 82 -24.37 -6.08 -30.03
C TYR A 82 -23.50 -6.48 -28.83
N GLY A 83 -23.67 -7.72 -28.39
CA GLY A 83 -22.94 -8.26 -27.22
C GLY A 83 -21.47 -8.55 -27.55
N GLY A 84 -21.23 -9.21 -28.72
CA GLY A 84 -19.91 -9.61 -29.19
C GLY A 84 -19.02 -8.44 -29.62
N TRP A 85 -19.60 -7.29 -29.98
CA TRP A 85 -18.84 -6.13 -30.48
C TRP A 85 -17.72 -5.66 -29.55
N VAL A 86 -17.93 -5.70 -28.24
CA VAL A 86 -16.92 -5.32 -27.23
C VAL A 86 -15.67 -6.19 -27.38
N PHE A 87 -15.86 -7.50 -27.51
CA PHE A 87 -14.78 -8.46 -27.67
C PHE A 87 -14.03 -8.26 -29.00
N LEU A 88 -14.79 -8.10 -30.10
CA LEU A 88 -14.23 -7.87 -31.43
C LEU A 88 -13.37 -6.62 -31.49
N ARG A 89 -13.84 -5.51 -30.91
CA ARG A 89 -13.10 -4.26 -30.88
C ARG A 89 -11.82 -4.40 -30.05
N SER A 90 -11.93 -4.95 -28.85
CA SER A 90 -10.77 -5.13 -27.96
C SER A 90 -9.73 -6.11 -28.54
N ALA A 91 -10.17 -7.13 -29.29
CA ALA A 91 -9.26 -8.04 -30.01
C ALA A 91 -8.43 -7.32 -31.08
N VAL A 92 -9.03 -6.36 -31.78
CA VAL A 92 -8.27 -5.53 -32.74
C VAL A 92 -7.16 -4.73 -32.05
N ASP A 93 -7.42 -4.22 -30.87
CA ASP A 93 -6.43 -3.46 -30.09
C ASP A 93 -5.32 -4.38 -29.54
N GLU A 94 -5.67 -5.60 -29.06
CA GLU A 94 -4.67 -6.63 -28.68
C GLU A 94 -3.78 -7.03 -29.87
N LEU A 95 -4.34 -7.21 -31.06
CA LEU A 95 -3.60 -7.60 -32.27
C LEU A 95 -2.70 -6.46 -32.77
N LYS A 96 -3.16 -5.21 -32.72
CA LYS A 96 -2.34 -4.03 -33.07
C LYS A 96 -1.13 -3.89 -32.13
N SER A 97 -1.31 -4.18 -30.86
CA SER A 97 -0.22 -4.17 -29.87
C SER A 97 0.69 -5.41 -29.96
N ARG A 98 0.42 -6.37 -30.86
CA ARG A 98 1.11 -7.65 -31.00
C ARG A 98 1.15 -8.50 -29.73
N LEU A 99 0.16 -8.32 -28.86
CA LEU A 99 0.00 -9.07 -27.62
C LEU A 99 -1.38 -9.75 -27.61
N PRO A 100 -1.60 -10.79 -28.44
CA PRO A 100 -2.85 -11.50 -28.45
C PRO A 100 -3.14 -12.08 -27.07
N GLY A 101 -4.36 -11.89 -26.62
CA GLY A 101 -4.78 -12.28 -25.28
C GLY A 101 -6.19 -12.86 -25.27
N MET A 102 -6.88 -12.66 -24.17
CA MET A 102 -8.21 -13.21 -23.92
C MET A 102 -9.26 -12.67 -24.91
N MET A 103 -9.23 -11.38 -25.26
CA MET A 103 -10.19 -10.79 -26.19
C MET A 103 -10.02 -11.35 -27.61
N THR A 104 -8.79 -11.62 -28.01
CA THR A 104 -8.47 -12.28 -29.30
C THR A 104 -9.07 -13.68 -29.38
N LEU A 105 -8.95 -14.50 -28.32
CA LEU A 105 -9.51 -15.87 -28.30
C LEU A 105 -11.04 -15.88 -28.32
N ILE A 106 -11.67 -15.03 -27.50
CA ILE A 106 -13.14 -14.92 -27.49
C ILE A 106 -13.63 -14.49 -28.88
N SER A 107 -13.01 -13.44 -29.46
CA SER A 107 -13.38 -12.94 -30.76
C SER A 107 -13.19 -13.98 -31.86
N LEU A 108 -12.12 -14.75 -31.82
CA LEU A 108 -11.89 -15.84 -32.74
C LEU A 108 -12.98 -16.92 -32.63
N ALA A 109 -13.30 -17.35 -31.39
CA ALA A 109 -14.31 -18.37 -31.15
C ALA A 109 -15.72 -17.95 -31.61
N ILE A 110 -16.15 -16.71 -31.24
CA ILE A 110 -17.48 -16.21 -31.64
C ILE A 110 -17.54 -15.94 -33.15
N THR A 111 -16.45 -15.50 -33.77
CA THR A 111 -16.39 -15.26 -35.22
C THR A 111 -16.46 -16.57 -35.98
N VAL A 112 -15.72 -17.60 -35.57
CA VAL A 112 -15.78 -18.96 -36.19
C VAL A 112 -17.21 -19.53 -36.08
N ALA A 113 -17.82 -19.44 -34.89
CA ALA A 113 -19.19 -19.92 -34.71
C ALA A 113 -20.21 -19.15 -35.56
N PHE A 114 -20.06 -17.81 -35.65
CA PHE A 114 -20.92 -16.96 -36.46
C PHE A 114 -20.80 -17.24 -37.96
N VAL A 115 -19.57 -17.22 -38.50
CA VAL A 115 -19.30 -17.46 -39.92
C VAL A 115 -19.77 -18.85 -40.35
N TYR A 116 -19.51 -19.87 -39.51
CA TYR A 116 -19.99 -21.22 -39.76
C TYR A 116 -21.54 -21.27 -39.79
N SER A 117 -22.22 -20.67 -38.83
CA SER A 117 -23.67 -20.66 -38.75
C SER A 117 -24.33 -19.92 -39.94
N VAL A 118 -23.70 -18.83 -40.39
CA VAL A 118 -24.12 -18.13 -41.61
C VAL A 118 -23.91 -18.99 -42.85
N ALA A 119 -22.79 -19.73 -42.95
CA ALA A 119 -22.55 -20.65 -44.09
C ALA A 119 -23.59 -21.76 -44.14
N VAL A 120 -23.98 -22.33 -42.99
CA VAL A 120 -25.05 -23.32 -42.90
C VAL A 120 -26.41 -22.74 -43.34
N LEU A 121 -26.71 -21.50 -42.91
CA LEU A 121 -27.93 -20.79 -43.34
C LEU A 121 -27.96 -20.56 -44.85
N LEU A 122 -26.80 -20.38 -45.50
CA LEU A 122 -26.65 -20.23 -46.95
C LEU A 122 -26.61 -21.55 -47.71
N GLY A 123 -26.83 -22.70 -47.04
CA GLY A 123 -26.95 -24.03 -47.67
C GLY A 123 -25.72 -24.93 -47.50
N PHE A 124 -24.74 -24.58 -46.68
CA PHE A 124 -23.67 -25.49 -46.30
C PHE A 124 -24.21 -26.63 -45.44
N ARG A 125 -23.71 -27.85 -45.61
CA ARG A 125 -24.15 -29.04 -44.85
C ARG A 125 -23.62 -28.92 -43.41
N GLY A 126 -24.51 -29.14 -42.41
CA GLY A 126 -24.17 -29.17 -41.00
C GLY A 126 -25.26 -28.57 -40.11
N GLN A 127 -25.02 -28.49 -38.80
CA GLN A 127 -25.91 -27.86 -37.82
C GLN A 127 -25.37 -26.48 -37.46
N PRO A 128 -26.19 -25.41 -37.48
CA PRO A 128 -25.74 -24.09 -37.12
C PRO A 128 -25.44 -23.98 -35.62
N LEU A 129 -24.52 -23.14 -35.21
CA LEU A 129 -24.08 -22.93 -33.81
C LEU A 129 -24.69 -21.63 -33.22
N TRP A 130 -25.97 -21.33 -33.53
CA TRP A 130 -26.57 -20.05 -33.07
C TRP A 130 -26.77 -20.00 -31.56
N TRP A 131 -27.21 -21.10 -30.94
CA TRP A 131 -27.45 -21.14 -29.50
C TRP A 131 -26.13 -21.17 -28.72
N GLU A 132 -25.11 -21.90 -29.21
CA GLU A 132 -23.76 -21.89 -28.63
C GLU A 132 -23.15 -20.50 -28.69
N LEU A 133 -23.25 -19.82 -29.84
CA LEU A 133 -22.78 -18.48 -30.04
C LEU A 133 -23.45 -17.50 -29.05
N ALA A 134 -24.79 -17.52 -28.98
CA ALA A 134 -25.55 -16.63 -28.13
C ALA A 134 -25.27 -16.85 -26.63
N THR A 135 -25.24 -18.14 -26.20
CA THR A 135 -24.91 -18.49 -24.82
C THR A 135 -23.47 -18.17 -24.48
N LEU A 136 -22.51 -18.38 -25.39
CA LEU A 136 -21.12 -18.04 -25.21
C LEU A 136 -20.95 -16.54 -24.97
N VAL A 137 -21.47 -15.70 -25.85
CA VAL A 137 -21.38 -14.23 -25.72
C VAL A 137 -22.01 -13.77 -24.40
N THR A 138 -23.17 -14.31 -24.04
CA THR A 138 -23.90 -13.94 -22.82
C THR A 138 -23.12 -14.34 -21.56
N ILE A 139 -22.59 -15.56 -21.51
CA ILE A 139 -21.76 -16.03 -20.37
C ILE A 139 -20.47 -15.21 -20.27
N MET A 140 -19.85 -14.86 -21.39
CA MET A 140 -18.66 -14.03 -21.41
C MET A 140 -18.91 -12.61 -20.88
N LEU A 141 -20.04 -12.01 -21.26
CA LEU A 141 -20.46 -10.73 -20.72
C LEU A 141 -20.71 -10.78 -19.21
N LEU A 142 -21.32 -11.87 -18.72
CA LEU A 142 -21.51 -12.10 -17.28
C LEU A 142 -20.15 -12.18 -16.56
N GLY A 143 -19.23 -12.98 -17.09
CA GLY A 143 -17.89 -13.13 -16.54
C GLY A 143 -17.18 -11.79 -16.41
N HIS A 144 -17.15 -10.98 -17.47
CA HIS A 144 -16.54 -9.64 -17.46
C HIS A 144 -17.27 -8.65 -16.51
N TRP A 145 -18.59 -8.73 -16.43
CA TRP A 145 -19.33 -7.92 -15.47
C TRP A 145 -18.93 -8.23 -14.02
N ILE A 146 -18.84 -9.52 -13.66
CA ILE A 146 -18.40 -9.96 -12.34
C ILE A 146 -16.95 -9.50 -12.07
N GLU A 147 -16.07 -9.66 -13.05
CA GLU A 147 -14.67 -9.23 -13.00
C GLU A 147 -14.55 -7.73 -12.71
N MET A 148 -15.14 -6.90 -13.56
CA MET A 148 -15.10 -5.44 -13.42
C MET A 148 -15.72 -4.95 -12.11
N ARG A 149 -16.82 -5.58 -11.67
CA ARG A 149 -17.45 -5.29 -10.38
C ARG A 149 -16.52 -5.64 -9.22
N SER A 150 -15.83 -6.77 -9.29
CA SER A 150 -14.90 -7.22 -8.24
C SER A 150 -13.68 -6.29 -8.12
N ILE A 151 -13.12 -5.86 -9.25
CA ILE A 151 -12.01 -4.90 -9.29
C ILE A 151 -12.48 -3.55 -8.73
N SER A 152 -13.61 -3.02 -9.19
CA SER A 152 -14.16 -1.74 -8.73
C SER A 152 -14.44 -1.73 -7.22
N GLN A 153 -15.00 -2.82 -6.68
CA GLN A 153 -15.21 -2.95 -5.22
C GLN A 153 -13.90 -3.03 -4.44
N ALA A 154 -12.86 -3.63 -5.00
CA ALA A 154 -11.56 -3.71 -4.37
C ALA A 154 -10.82 -2.35 -4.37
N GLN A 155 -11.03 -1.54 -5.40
CA GLN A 155 -10.45 -0.19 -5.52
C GLN A 155 -11.20 0.88 -4.73
N GLY A 156 -12.37 0.59 -4.21
CA GLY A 156 -13.24 1.53 -3.49
C GLY A 156 -12.66 2.10 -2.18
N ALA A 157 -11.49 1.63 -1.72
CA ALA A 157 -10.84 2.14 -0.51
C ALA A 157 -10.48 3.63 -0.60
N LEU A 158 -10.07 4.11 -1.79
CA LEU A 158 -9.76 5.53 -2.01
C LEU A 158 -11.00 6.40 -1.83
N SER A 159 -12.16 5.96 -2.33
CA SER A 159 -13.41 6.68 -2.16
C SER A 159 -13.91 6.69 -0.71
N GLU A 160 -13.62 5.65 0.07
CA GLU A 160 -13.94 5.60 1.50
C GLU A 160 -13.05 6.57 2.30
N LEU A 161 -11.75 6.64 1.98
CA LEU A 161 -10.85 7.61 2.60
C LEU A 161 -11.24 9.06 2.26
N ALA A 162 -11.63 9.33 1.02
CA ALA A 162 -12.08 10.65 0.61
C ALA A 162 -13.33 11.14 1.38
N LYS A 163 -14.20 10.23 1.80
CA LYS A 163 -15.40 10.55 2.59
C LYS A 163 -15.12 10.95 4.04
N LEU A 164 -13.89 10.81 4.51
CA LEU A 164 -13.50 11.19 5.87
C LEU A 164 -13.43 12.71 6.04
N LEU A 165 -13.11 13.44 4.99
CA LEU A 165 -13.11 14.89 5.02
C LEU A 165 -14.56 15.41 4.97
N PRO A 166 -14.92 16.36 5.84
CA PRO A 166 -16.21 17.04 5.74
C PRO A 166 -16.24 17.98 4.53
N ASP A 167 -17.42 18.25 3.98
CA ASP A 167 -17.59 19.20 2.88
C ASP A 167 -17.40 20.65 3.34
N THR A 168 -17.74 20.95 4.59
CA THR A 168 -17.71 22.30 5.18
C THR A 168 -16.92 22.31 6.49
N ALA A 169 -16.40 23.48 6.85
CA ALA A 169 -15.71 23.76 8.09
C ALA A 169 -16.28 25.02 8.76
N VAL A 170 -16.23 25.07 10.08
CA VAL A 170 -16.63 26.25 10.85
C VAL A 170 -15.40 27.09 11.13
N ARG A 171 -15.18 28.14 10.31
CA ARG A 171 -14.06 29.07 10.48
C ARG A 171 -14.40 30.16 11.49
N MET A 172 -13.44 30.53 12.32
CA MET A 172 -13.59 31.65 13.25
C MET A 172 -13.22 32.97 12.57
N VAL A 173 -14.10 33.96 12.73
CA VAL A 173 -13.87 35.33 12.25
C VAL A 173 -13.81 36.25 13.46
N GLY A 174 -12.58 36.47 13.99
CA GLY A 174 -12.37 37.13 15.28
C GLY A 174 -12.59 36.19 16.46
N GLU A 175 -12.81 36.72 17.67
CA GLU A 175 -12.88 35.93 18.90
C GLU A 175 -14.19 35.13 19.09
N ASP A 176 -15.35 35.67 18.65
CA ASP A 176 -16.66 35.10 18.97
C ASP A 176 -17.58 34.83 17.75
N ARG A 177 -17.15 35.16 16.54
CA ARG A 177 -17.97 34.96 15.33
C ARG A 177 -17.45 33.75 14.56
N THR A 178 -18.36 32.92 14.13
CA THR A 178 -18.06 31.76 13.26
C THR A 178 -18.83 31.88 11.95
N GLU A 179 -18.22 31.42 10.88
CA GLU A 179 -18.85 31.24 9.56
C GLU A 179 -18.63 29.81 9.06
N GLU A 180 -19.61 29.27 8.36
CA GLU A 180 -19.46 27.99 7.70
C GLU A 180 -18.92 28.21 6.29
N VAL A 181 -17.80 27.59 5.96
CA VAL A 181 -17.12 27.70 4.67
C VAL A 181 -16.85 26.33 4.08
N PRO A 182 -16.80 26.17 2.75
CA PRO A 182 -16.29 24.96 2.13
C PRO A 182 -14.85 24.68 2.60
N VAL A 183 -14.50 23.40 2.82
CA VAL A 183 -13.12 23.02 3.23
C VAL A 183 -12.10 23.46 2.17
N SER A 184 -12.48 23.53 0.90
CA SER A 184 -11.64 24.06 -0.19
C SER A 184 -11.20 25.52 -0.02
N ASP A 185 -11.93 26.30 0.76
CA ASP A 185 -11.71 27.74 0.94
C ASP A 185 -10.85 28.04 2.17
N LEU A 186 -10.51 26.99 2.96
CA LEU A 186 -9.59 27.11 4.10
C LEU A 186 -8.17 27.45 3.64
N ARG A 187 -7.50 28.31 4.41
CA ARG A 187 -6.11 28.70 4.19
C ARG A 187 -5.25 28.38 5.42
N PRO A 188 -3.97 28.20 5.24
CA PRO A 188 -3.03 28.17 6.39
C PRO A 188 -3.26 29.40 7.29
N ASP A 189 -3.14 29.19 8.60
CA ASP A 189 -3.41 30.13 9.70
C ASP A 189 -4.88 30.45 9.98
N ASP A 190 -5.84 29.96 9.20
CA ASP A 190 -7.25 30.00 9.60
C ASP A 190 -7.47 29.22 10.90
N ILE A 191 -8.30 29.76 11.80
CA ILE A 191 -8.73 29.05 13.00
C ILE A 191 -10.09 28.41 12.74
N VAL A 192 -10.20 27.11 12.92
CA VAL A 192 -11.46 26.36 12.76
C VAL A 192 -11.93 25.82 14.10
N LEU A 193 -13.25 25.89 14.31
CA LEU A 193 -13.92 25.33 15.48
C LEU A 193 -14.37 23.89 15.16
N VAL A 194 -13.80 22.90 15.84
CA VAL A 194 -14.18 21.50 15.72
C VAL A 194 -15.02 21.10 16.92
N ARG A 195 -16.32 20.89 16.68
CA ARG A 195 -17.29 20.53 17.72
C ARG A 195 -17.17 19.04 18.10
N PRO A 196 -17.74 18.63 19.25
CA PRO A 196 -17.81 17.20 19.60
C PRO A 196 -18.46 16.36 18.49
N GLY A 197 -17.84 15.23 18.16
CA GLY A 197 -18.30 14.32 17.11
C GLY A 197 -18.07 14.78 15.67
N ALA A 198 -17.54 15.98 15.43
CA ALA A 198 -17.25 16.49 14.09
C ALA A 198 -15.92 15.96 13.56
N SER A 199 -15.82 15.79 12.23
CA SER A 199 -14.54 15.51 11.56
C SER A 199 -13.68 16.77 11.54
N ILE A 200 -12.36 16.60 11.73
CA ILE A 200 -11.36 17.67 11.61
C ILE A 200 -11.17 18.00 10.14
N PRO A 201 -11.34 19.26 9.69
CA PRO A 201 -11.42 19.58 8.25
C PRO A 201 -10.06 19.67 7.55
N ALA A 202 -8.97 19.89 8.28
CA ALA A 202 -7.62 20.04 7.73
C ALA A 202 -6.57 19.71 8.78
N ASP A 203 -5.32 19.51 8.37
CA ASP A 203 -4.21 19.31 9.30
C ASP A 203 -3.88 20.62 10.01
N GLY A 204 -3.65 20.54 11.31
CA GLY A 204 -3.40 21.74 12.10
C GLY A 204 -2.89 21.48 13.51
N VAL A 205 -2.82 22.54 14.30
CA VAL A 205 -2.42 22.52 15.72
C VAL A 205 -3.54 23.08 16.58
N VAL A 206 -3.82 22.41 17.69
CA VAL A 206 -4.79 22.88 18.68
C VAL A 206 -4.28 24.15 19.33
N VAL A 207 -5.03 25.25 19.21
CA VAL A 207 -4.69 26.53 19.85
C VAL A 207 -5.46 26.72 21.16
N SER A 208 -6.59 26.05 21.34
CA SER A 208 -7.28 25.98 22.62
C SER A 208 -8.28 24.83 22.66
N GLY A 209 -8.46 24.25 23.85
CA GLY A 209 -9.39 23.17 24.09
C GLY A 209 -8.72 21.84 24.43
N LYS A 210 -9.50 20.92 24.99
CA LYS A 210 -9.06 19.55 25.29
C LYS A 210 -10.10 18.56 24.80
N SER A 211 -9.66 17.52 24.11
CA SER A 211 -10.54 16.43 23.64
C SER A 211 -9.74 15.18 23.35
N ALA A 212 -10.41 14.04 23.32
CA ALA A 212 -9.85 12.80 22.81
C ALA A 212 -10.28 12.60 21.36
N VAL A 213 -9.34 12.49 20.42
CA VAL A 213 -9.58 12.38 18.99
C VAL A 213 -9.46 10.93 18.53
N ASN A 214 -10.42 10.49 17.72
CA ASN A 214 -10.39 9.17 17.09
C ASN A 214 -9.61 9.26 15.75
N GLU A 215 -8.42 8.72 15.75
CA GLU A 215 -7.54 8.67 14.58
C GLU A 215 -7.55 7.30 13.89
N SER A 216 -8.40 6.36 14.31
CA SER A 216 -8.41 4.96 13.86
C SER A 216 -8.55 4.76 12.36
N MET A 217 -9.22 5.67 11.67
CA MET A 217 -9.41 5.59 10.22
C MET A 217 -8.14 5.92 9.43
N ILE A 218 -7.19 6.63 10.04
CA ILE A 218 -5.90 7.00 9.44
C ILE A 218 -4.79 6.12 10.00
N THR A 219 -4.71 6.00 11.33
CA THR A 219 -3.64 5.25 12.01
C THR A 219 -3.95 3.76 12.15
N GLY A 220 -5.22 3.36 12.11
CA GLY A 220 -5.66 1.99 12.39
C GLY A 220 -5.73 1.64 13.88
N GLU A 221 -5.45 2.59 14.79
CA GLU A 221 -5.56 2.37 16.23
C GLU A 221 -6.94 2.72 16.76
N SER A 222 -7.55 1.78 17.51
CA SER A 222 -8.87 1.99 18.12
C SER A 222 -8.85 2.89 19.36
N ARG A 223 -7.65 3.21 19.89
CA ARG A 223 -7.50 4.04 21.09
C ARG A 223 -7.66 5.51 20.71
N LEU A 224 -8.46 6.20 21.50
CA LEU A 224 -8.58 7.65 21.40
C LEU A 224 -7.27 8.31 21.84
N VAL A 225 -6.86 9.36 21.12
CA VAL A 225 -5.63 10.13 21.40
C VAL A 225 -6.03 11.45 22.04
N ASP A 226 -5.53 11.71 23.24
CA ASP A 226 -5.78 12.96 23.95
C ASP A 226 -5.05 14.13 23.25
N LYS A 227 -5.78 15.20 22.96
CA LYS A 227 -5.28 16.42 22.32
C LYS A 227 -5.56 17.61 23.23
N SER A 228 -4.55 18.45 23.40
CA SER A 228 -4.59 19.69 24.15
C SER A 228 -3.83 20.78 23.39
N ASP A 229 -3.74 21.95 23.96
CA ASP A 229 -3.03 23.10 23.37
C ASP A 229 -1.63 22.71 22.92
N GLY A 230 -1.29 23.08 21.69
CA GLY A 230 -0.03 22.70 21.02
C GLY A 230 -0.01 21.32 20.35
N ALA A 231 -1.02 20.48 20.56
CA ALA A 231 -1.08 19.15 19.93
C ALA A 231 -1.43 19.23 18.44
N GLU A 232 -0.73 18.45 17.63
CA GLU A 232 -1.07 18.29 16.20
C GLU A 232 -2.32 17.45 16.02
N VAL A 233 -3.14 17.79 15.02
CA VAL A 233 -4.33 17.05 14.58
C VAL A 233 -4.33 16.87 13.09
N LEU A 234 -4.90 15.74 12.63
CA LEU A 234 -4.95 15.35 11.23
C LEU A 234 -6.37 15.53 10.66
N GLY A 235 -6.45 16.09 9.47
CA GLY A 235 -7.71 16.19 8.71
C GLY A 235 -8.32 14.81 8.43
N GLY A 236 -9.66 14.69 8.58
CA GLY A 236 -10.37 13.43 8.42
C GLY A 236 -10.49 12.59 9.69
N THR A 237 -9.83 12.96 10.80
CA THR A 237 -10.02 12.33 12.12
C THR A 237 -11.27 12.88 12.81
N VAL A 238 -11.83 12.14 13.76
CA VAL A 238 -13.09 12.51 14.41
C VAL A 238 -12.85 12.98 15.84
N ASN A 239 -13.27 14.20 16.13
CA ASN A 239 -13.20 14.77 17.47
C ASN A 239 -14.14 14.06 18.45
N GLY A 240 -13.70 13.83 19.68
CA GLY A 240 -14.48 13.18 20.73
C GLY A 240 -15.48 14.11 21.42
N GLN A 241 -15.40 14.21 22.74
CA GLN A 241 -16.41 14.91 23.55
C GLN A 241 -16.10 16.39 23.81
N GLY A 242 -14.83 16.81 23.60
CA GLY A 242 -14.43 18.19 23.80
C GLY A 242 -14.65 19.06 22.56
N SER A 243 -14.50 20.37 22.73
CA SER A 243 -14.44 21.34 21.62
C SER A 243 -13.00 21.77 21.40
N LEU A 244 -12.52 21.75 20.16
CA LEU A 244 -11.17 22.15 19.79
C LEU A 244 -11.20 23.38 18.88
N ARG A 245 -10.30 24.33 19.12
CA ARG A 245 -9.95 25.36 18.16
C ARG A 245 -8.62 24.98 17.53
N VAL A 246 -8.62 24.80 16.21
CA VAL A 246 -7.48 24.29 15.46
C VAL A 246 -7.02 25.36 14.49
N ARG A 247 -5.75 25.75 14.57
CA ARG A 247 -5.10 26.56 13.54
C ARG A 247 -4.66 25.65 12.41
N VAL A 248 -5.16 25.92 11.22
CA VAL A 248 -4.87 25.17 10.00
C VAL A 248 -3.41 25.38 9.59
N LEU A 249 -2.68 24.29 9.38
CA LEU A 249 -1.30 24.29 8.87
C LEU A 249 -1.24 23.90 7.41
N LYS A 250 -1.99 22.85 7.00
CA LYS A 250 -1.97 22.32 5.64
C LYS A 250 -3.39 22.11 5.13
N THR A 251 -3.63 22.42 3.85
CA THR A 251 -4.93 22.29 3.19
C THR A 251 -4.81 21.53 1.87
N GLY A 252 -5.91 20.97 1.37
CA GLY A 252 -6.00 20.36 0.05
C GLY A 252 -4.98 19.24 -0.16
N GLN A 253 -4.18 19.34 -1.22
CA GLN A 253 -3.16 18.34 -1.58
C GLN A 253 -1.99 18.24 -0.58
N GLY A 254 -1.81 19.21 0.30
CA GLY A 254 -0.76 19.23 1.31
C GLY A 254 -1.10 18.46 2.58
N THR A 255 -2.35 17.99 2.76
CA THR A 255 -2.77 17.25 3.96
C THR A 255 -2.21 15.83 3.98
N ALA A 256 -2.02 15.28 5.18
CA ALA A 256 -1.59 13.90 5.39
C ALA A 256 -2.52 12.90 4.68
N LEU A 257 -3.84 13.12 4.77
CA LEU A 257 -4.83 12.27 4.10
C LEU A 257 -4.68 12.32 2.57
N ALA A 258 -4.43 13.49 1.97
CA ALA A 258 -4.18 13.61 0.53
C ALA A 258 -2.88 12.89 0.13
N GLY A 259 -1.84 12.97 0.96
CA GLY A 259 -0.60 12.20 0.81
C GLY A 259 -0.86 10.68 0.81
N ILE A 260 -1.63 10.18 1.78
CA ILE A 260 -2.06 8.78 1.86
C ILE A 260 -2.80 8.35 0.59
N MET A 261 -3.78 9.15 0.14
CA MET A 261 -4.56 8.87 -1.07
C MET A 261 -3.67 8.81 -2.32
N ARG A 262 -2.69 9.70 -2.43
CA ARG A 262 -1.70 9.72 -3.53
C ARG A 262 -0.86 8.44 -3.53
N LEU A 263 -0.33 8.01 -2.37
CA LEU A 263 0.45 6.78 -2.24
C LEU A 263 -0.37 5.54 -2.61
N VAL A 264 -1.60 5.43 -2.12
CA VAL A 264 -2.50 4.32 -2.49
C VAL A 264 -2.80 4.30 -3.99
N SER A 265 -2.99 5.48 -4.61
CA SER A 265 -3.17 5.61 -6.07
C SER A 265 -1.92 5.18 -6.83
N GLN A 266 -0.73 5.63 -6.44
CA GLN A 266 0.54 5.22 -7.03
C GLN A 266 0.76 3.71 -6.91
N ALA A 267 0.47 3.13 -5.74
CA ALA A 267 0.53 1.68 -5.57
C ALA A 267 -0.39 0.94 -6.54
N GLN A 268 -1.60 1.46 -6.81
CA GLN A 268 -2.54 0.82 -7.73
C GLN A 268 -2.06 0.82 -9.19
N THR A 269 -1.21 1.76 -9.57
CA THR A 269 -0.65 1.87 -10.93
C THR A 269 0.72 1.19 -11.09
N SER A 270 1.45 0.92 -10.00
CA SER A 270 2.75 0.26 -10.06
C SER A 270 2.63 -1.20 -10.56
N ARG A 271 3.59 -1.67 -11.37
CA ARG A 271 3.63 -3.06 -11.90
C ARG A 271 4.32 -3.99 -10.92
N SER A 272 3.68 -5.12 -10.63
CA SER A 272 4.27 -6.20 -9.83
C SER A 272 4.94 -7.26 -10.70
N ARG A 273 5.90 -8.01 -10.14
CA ARG A 273 6.51 -9.18 -10.83
C ARG A 273 5.47 -10.27 -11.06
N ALA A 274 4.55 -10.46 -10.12
CA ALA A 274 3.46 -11.42 -10.25
C ALA A 274 2.53 -11.07 -11.42
N GLN A 275 2.26 -9.76 -11.65
CA GLN A 275 1.49 -9.30 -12.79
C GLN A 275 2.19 -9.63 -14.13
N ALA A 276 3.49 -9.37 -14.22
CA ALA A 276 4.27 -9.71 -15.41
C ALA A 276 4.28 -11.22 -15.69
N LEU A 277 4.30 -12.05 -14.65
CA LEU A 277 4.18 -13.50 -14.78
C LEU A 277 2.79 -13.92 -15.29
N ALA A 278 1.73 -13.32 -14.76
CA ALA A 278 0.35 -13.58 -15.20
C ALA A 278 0.15 -13.19 -16.68
N ASP A 279 0.69 -12.05 -17.11
CA ASP A 279 0.62 -11.59 -18.50
C ASP A 279 1.36 -12.54 -19.46
N ARG A 280 2.54 -13.04 -19.08
CA ARG A 280 3.26 -14.06 -19.85
C ARG A 280 2.51 -15.38 -19.92
N ALA A 281 1.91 -15.82 -18.80
CA ALA A 281 1.11 -17.02 -18.77
C ALA A 281 -0.14 -16.90 -19.65
N ALA A 282 -0.83 -15.75 -19.64
CA ALA A 282 -1.97 -15.48 -20.50
C ALA A 282 -1.59 -15.52 -21.99
N TYR A 283 -0.46 -14.86 -22.37
CA TYR A 283 0.06 -14.90 -23.71
C TYR A 283 0.39 -16.35 -24.17
N LEU A 284 1.09 -17.13 -23.32
CA LEU A 284 1.43 -18.51 -23.63
C LEU A 284 0.17 -19.38 -23.82
N LEU A 285 -0.81 -19.25 -22.93
CA LEU A 285 -2.08 -19.97 -23.04
C LEU A 285 -2.84 -19.62 -24.32
N THR A 286 -2.79 -18.35 -24.75
CA THR A 286 -3.38 -17.91 -26.01
C THR A 286 -2.75 -18.64 -27.20
N ILE A 287 -1.43 -18.74 -27.25
CA ILE A 287 -0.71 -19.47 -28.30
C ILE A 287 -1.06 -20.97 -28.25
N VAL A 288 -1.06 -21.57 -27.04
CA VAL A 288 -1.43 -22.97 -26.86
C VAL A 288 -2.86 -23.23 -27.34
N ALA A 289 -3.80 -22.32 -27.04
CA ALA A 289 -5.18 -22.42 -27.49
C ALA A 289 -5.32 -22.44 -29.02
N ILE A 290 -4.63 -21.50 -29.69
CA ILE A 290 -4.65 -21.40 -31.17
C ILE A 290 -4.05 -22.67 -31.80
N VAL A 291 -2.89 -23.11 -31.30
CA VAL A 291 -2.23 -24.33 -31.79
C VAL A 291 -3.09 -25.56 -31.52
N ALA A 292 -3.63 -25.73 -30.30
CA ALA A 292 -4.50 -26.83 -29.96
C ALA A 292 -5.78 -26.84 -30.82
N GLY A 293 -6.39 -25.68 -31.07
CA GLY A 293 -7.51 -25.52 -31.98
C GLY A 293 -7.17 -25.96 -33.42
N GLY A 294 -6.03 -25.51 -33.93
CA GLY A 294 -5.53 -25.92 -35.26
C GLY A 294 -5.26 -27.44 -35.36
N VAL A 295 -4.57 -28.00 -34.36
CA VAL A 295 -4.32 -29.45 -34.28
C VAL A 295 -5.64 -30.22 -34.20
N THR A 296 -6.61 -29.77 -33.40
CA THR A 296 -7.93 -30.38 -33.30
C THR A 296 -8.67 -30.38 -34.65
N PHE A 297 -8.62 -29.25 -35.37
CA PHE A 297 -9.21 -29.15 -36.70
C PHE A 297 -8.61 -30.16 -37.67
N VAL A 298 -7.26 -30.18 -37.77
CA VAL A 298 -6.55 -31.09 -38.69
C VAL A 298 -6.81 -32.56 -38.31
N ALA A 299 -6.70 -32.91 -37.03
CA ALA A 299 -6.88 -34.28 -36.56
C ALA A 299 -8.27 -34.82 -36.89
N TRP A 300 -9.35 -34.10 -36.56
CA TRP A 300 -10.71 -34.54 -36.83
C TRP A 300 -11.05 -34.54 -38.34
N SER A 301 -10.50 -33.58 -39.10
CA SER A 301 -10.64 -33.59 -40.57
C SER A 301 -9.97 -34.80 -41.21
N LEU A 302 -8.77 -35.19 -40.74
CA LEU A 302 -8.08 -36.40 -41.22
C LEU A 302 -8.78 -37.71 -40.80
N LEU A 303 -9.45 -37.70 -39.65
CA LEU A 303 -10.26 -38.84 -39.18
C LEU A 303 -11.61 -38.95 -39.90
N GLY A 304 -11.94 -38.02 -40.81
CA GLY A 304 -13.19 -38.02 -41.55
C GLY A 304 -14.42 -37.64 -40.74
N ALA A 305 -14.25 -36.94 -39.62
CA ALA A 305 -15.38 -36.47 -38.84
C ALA A 305 -16.20 -35.42 -39.61
N GLU A 306 -17.48 -35.32 -39.28
CA GLU A 306 -18.35 -34.27 -39.83
C GLU A 306 -17.83 -32.87 -39.48
N ILE A 307 -18.04 -31.93 -40.39
CA ILE A 307 -17.49 -30.57 -40.26
C ILE A 307 -18.08 -29.81 -39.08
N ASP A 308 -19.35 -30.00 -38.77
CA ASP A 308 -20.04 -29.45 -37.61
C ASP A 308 -19.42 -29.91 -36.29
N PHE A 309 -19.17 -31.22 -36.18
CA PHE A 309 -18.45 -31.79 -35.03
C PHE A 309 -17.02 -31.17 -34.90
N THR A 310 -16.29 -31.12 -36.01
CA THR A 310 -14.93 -30.59 -36.06
C THR A 310 -14.89 -29.11 -35.62
N VAL A 311 -15.76 -28.27 -36.20
CA VAL A 311 -15.87 -26.85 -35.86
C VAL A 311 -16.27 -26.66 -34.40
N THR A 312 -17.24 -27.42 -33.90
CA THR A 312 -17.67 -27.39 -32.50
C THR A 312 -16.52 -27.73 -31.56
N ARG A 313 -15.66 -28.72 -31.86
CA ARG A 313 -14.48 -29.06 -31.07
C ARG A 313 -13.47 -27.88 -31.05
N VAL A 314 -13.19 -27.28 -32.20
CA VAL A 314 -12.31 -26.13 -32.31
C VAL A 314 -12.83 -24.96 -31.46
N VAL A 315 -14.10 -24.61 -31.60
CA VAL A 315 -14.73 -23.55 -30.79
C VAL A 315 -14.63 -23.85 -29.31
N THR A 316 -14.93 -25.13 -28.91
CA THR A 316 -14.84 -25.55 -27.51
C THR A 316 -13.41 -25.39 -26.96
N VAL A 317 -12.38 -25.77 -27.72
CA VAL A 317 -10.96 -25.61 -27.34
C VAL A 317 -10.61 -24.15 -27.17
N LEU A 318 -10.98 -23.30 -28.12
CA LEU A 318 -10.69 -21.85 -28.04
C LEU A 318 -11.37 -21.19 -26.83
N VAL A 319 -12.61 -21.57 -26.54
CA VAL A 319 -13.38 -21.03 -25.40
C VAL A 319 -12.78 -21.47 -24.08
N ILE A 320 -12.53 -22.78 -23.89
CA ILE A 320 -12.11 -23.31 -22.60
C ILE A 320 -10.66 -22.93 -22.27
N ALA A 321 -9.82 -22.74 -23.29
CA ALA A 321 -8.44 -22.32 -23.15
C ALA A 321 -8.30 -20.80 -22.88
N CYS A 322 -9.40 -20.05 -22.95
CA CYS A 322 -9.37 -18.61 -22.70
C CYS A 322 -8.87 -18.29 -21.29
N PRO A 323 -7.80 -17.48 -21.13
CA PRO A 323 -7.19 -17.18 -19.84
C PRO A 323 -7.98 -16.14 -19.02
N HIS A 324 -9.31 -16.20 -19.04
CA HIS A 324 -10.19 -15.18 -18.43
C HIS A 324 -9.90 -14.96 -16.94
N ALA A 325 -9.83 -16.03 -16.15
CA ALA A 325 -9.56 -15.94 -14.72
C ALA A 325 -8.14 -15.42 -14.39
N LEU A 326 -7.18 -15.55 -15.33
CA LEU A 326 -5.83 -15.01 -15.15
C LEU A 326 -5.81 -13.48 -15.09
N GLY A 327 -6.65 -12.81 -15.89
CA GLY A 327 -6.79 -11.37 -15.88
C GLY A 327 -7.17 -10.80 -14.51
N LEU A 328 -7.91 -11.57 -13.70
CA LEU A 328 -8.36 -11.20 -12.36
C LEU A 328 -7.40 -11.69 -11.24
N ALA A 329 -6.62 -12.75 -11.50
CA ALA A 329 -5.88 -13.50 -10.48
C ALA A 329 -4.92 -12.65 -9.63
N VAL A 330 -4.19 -11.73 -10.25
CA VAL A 330 -3.22 -10.84 -9.58
C VAL A 330 -3.83 -9.48 -9.24
N PRO A 331 -4.49 -8.75 -10.16
CA PRO A 331 -5.00 -7.42 -9.87
C PRO A 331 -5.96 -7.35 -8.66
N LEU A 332 -6.86 -8.32 -8.53
CA LEU A 332 -7.81 -8.35 -7.42
C LEU A 332 -7.13 -8.59 -6.08
N VAL A 333 -6.19 -9.54 -6.01
CA VAL A 333 -5.42 -9.81 -4.78
C VAL A 333 -4.61 -8.58 -4.38
N THR A 334 -4.00 -7.91 -5.36
CA THR A 334 -3.20 -6.70 -5.13
C THR A 334 -4.07 -5.54 -4.63
N ALA A 335 -5.23 -5.30 -5.24
CA ALA A 335 -6.15 -4.25 -4.80
C ALA A 335 -6.62 -4.48 -3.36
N ILE A 336 -6.96 -5.73 -3.01
CA ILE A 336 -7.35 -6.10 -1.64
C ILE A 336 -6.17 -5.94 -0.67
N SER A 337 -4.96 -6.36 -1.05
CA SER A 337 -3.76 -6.25 -0.22
C SER A 337 -3.39 -4.80 0.06
N THR A 338 -3.39 -3.93 -0.96
CA THR A 338 -3.12 -2.49 -0.82
C THR A 338 -4.16 -1.83 0.09
N THR A 339 -5.44 -2.17 -0.09
CA THR A 339 -6.54 -1.68 0.77
C THR A 339 -6.38 -2.14 2.22
N LEU A 340 -6.03 -3.41 2.43
CA LEU A 340 -5.83 -3.98 3.76
C LEU A 340 -4.61 -3.34 4.44
N GLY A 341 -3.51 -3.14 3.72
CA GLY A 341 -2.34 -2.41 4.18
C GLY A 341 -2.71 -1.00 4.62
N ALA A 342 -3.34 -0.21 3.76
CA ALA A 342 -3.69 1.17 4.04
C ALA A 342 -4.59 1.31 5.28
N ARG A 343 -5.58 0.42 5.46
CA ARG A 343 -6.45 0.39 6.66
C ARG A 343 -5.70 0.08 7.96
N ASN A 344 -4.53 -0.51 7.87
CA ASN A 344 -3.67 -0.83 9.00
C ASN A 344 -2.46 0.12 9.11
N GLY A 345 -2.49 1.25 8.43
CA GLY A 345 -1.42 2.25 8.48
C GLY A 345 -0.15 1.85 7.70
N LEU A 346 -0.24 0.83 6.83
CA LEU A 346 0.85 0.36 5.99
C LEU A 346 0.62 0.87 4.56
N LEU A 347 1.28 1.95 4.18
CA LEU A 347 1.12 2.56 2.87
C LEU A 347 2.14 1.98 1.91
N VAL A 348 1.68 1.19 0.97
CA VAL A 348 2.52 0.61 -0.09
C VAL A 348 2.68 1.65 -1.21
N ARG A 349 3.90 2.08 -1.49
CA ARG A 349 4.23 2.96 -2.62
C ARG A 349 4.67 2.13 -3.83
N ASP A 350 5.59 1.20 -3.64
CA ASP A 350 6.02 0.26 -4.68
C ASP A 350 5.58 -1.17 -4.33
N ARG A 351 4.83 -1.78 -5.24
CA ARG A 351 4.38 -3.18 -5.10
C ARG A 351 5.53 -4.17 -5.10
N ARG A 352 6.64 -3.87 -5.79
CA ARG A 352 7.82 -4.73 -5.82
C ARG A 352 8.43 -4.85 -4.43
N GLY A 353 8.55 -3.75 -3.69
CA GLY A 353 9.01 -3.77 -2.30
C GLY A 353 8.12 -4.64 -1.42
N LEU A 354 6.77 -4.50 -1.51
CA LEU A 354 5.86 -5.38 -0.77
C LEU A 354 6.03 -6.85 -1.19
N GLU A 355 6.21 -7.17 -2.47
CA GLU A 355 6.42 -8.55 -2.92
C GLU A 355 7.75 -9.13 -2.42
N GLU A 356 8.83 -8.34 -2.37
CA GLU A 356 10.13 -8.79 -1.85
C GLU A 356 10.13 -8.97 -0.33
N ALA A 357 9.30 -8.22 0.42
CA ALA A 357 9.22 -8.30 1.87
C ALA A 357 8.96 -9.73 2.40
N ARG A 358 8.34 -10.61 1.61
CA ARG A 358 8.14 -12.03 1.98
C ARG A 358 9.42 -12.84 2.09
N LYS A 359 10.52 -12.38 1.45
CA LYS A 359 11.79 -13.09 1.33
C LYS A 359 12.90 -12.48 2.20
N LEU A 360 12.55 -11.55 3.07
CA LEU A 360 13.54 -10.88 3.91
C LEU A 360 14.27 -11.88 4.80
N ASP A 361 15.60 -11.78 4.78
CA ASP A 361 16.51 -12.52 5.66
C ASP A 361 16.94 -11.64 6.83
N THR A 362 17.08 -10.33 6.60
CA THR A 362 17.57 -9.36 7.59
C THR A 362 16.76 -8.07 7.52
N VAL A 363 16.39 -7.54 8.69
CA VAL A 363 15.85 -6.18 8.87
C VAL A 363 16.86 -5.33 9.62
N VAL A 364 17.30 -4.26 9.00
CA VAL A 364 18.21 -3.27 9.56
C VAL A 364 17.41 -2.07 10.01
N PHE A 365 17.43 -1.76 11.29
CA PHE A 365 16.78 -0.59 11.87
C PHE A 365 17.78 0.54 12.05
N ASP A 366 17.40 1.75 11.63
CA ASP A 366 18.00 2.91 12.26
C ASP A 366 17.64 2.94 13.74
N LYS A 367 18.54 3.43 14.60
CA LYS A 367 18.28 3.49 16.03
C LYS A 367 17.30 4.61 16.36
N THR A 368 17.68 5.85 15.99
CA THR A 368 17.04 7.08 16.45
C THR A 368 15.71 7.33 15.74
N GLY A 369 14.65 7.62 16.51
CA GLY A 369 13.32 7.84 15.93
C GLY A 369 12.59 6.58 15.45
N THR A 370 13.30 5.45 15.31
CA THR A 370 12.77 4.16 14.85
C THR A 370 12.63 3.16 15.99
N LEU A 371 13.73 2.64 16.55
CA LEU A 371 13.70 1.77 17.74
C LEU A 371 13.58 2.56 19.04
N THR A 372 13.94 3.84 19.01
CA THR A 372 13.83 4.79 20.12
C THR A 372 12.83 5.87 19.78
N LEU A 373 12.43 6.65 20.79
CA LEU A 373 11.47 7.74 20.63
C LEU A 373 12.07 8.98 19.96
N GLY A 374 13.42 9.03 19.81
CA GLY A 374 14.13 10.26 19.40
C GLY A 374 14.08 11.35 20.47
N SER A 375 13.58 11.03 21.65
CA SER A 375 13.45 11.93 22.78
C SER A 375 14.39 11.50 23.90
N HIS A 376 15.33 12.39 24.23
CA HIS A 376 16.23 12.17 25.34
C HIS A 376 15.52 12.37 26.68
N ARG A 377 15.94 11.60 27.69
CA ARG A 377 15.48 11.73 29.07
C ARG A 377 16.65 11.68 30.03
N VAL A 378 16.49 12.35 31.18
CA VAL A 378 17.36 12.15 32.32
C VAL A 378 17.02 10.83 32.99
N ILE A 379 17.95 9.90 32.99
CA ILE A 379 17.80 8.54 33.55
C ILE A 379 18.20 8.49 35.00
N GLU A 380 19.30 9.18 35.33
CA GLU A 380 19.87 9.20 36.69
C GLU A 380 20.56 10.55 36.93
N VAL A 381 20.52 11.01 38.17
CA VAL A 381 21.24 12.19 38.62
C VAL A 381 22.14 11.78 39.80
N VAL A 382 23.46 12.04 39.68
CA VAL A 382 24.41 11.82 40.76
C VAL A 382 25.02 13.16 41.14
N THR A 383 24.93 13.51 42.41
CA THR A 383 25.32 14.83 42.96
C THR A 383 26.62 14.77 43.75
N ALA A 384 27.41 15.83 43.71
CA ALA A 384 28.58 15.98 44.58
C ALA A 384 28.17 16.42 45.98
N GLY A 385 28.84 15.93 47.01
CA GLY A 385 28.74 16.45 48.37
C GLY A 385 27.37 16.31 49.04
N GLY A 386 26.47 15.45 48.51
CA GLY A 386 25.14 15.24 49.08
C GLY A 386 24.11 16.33 48.75
N ASN A 387 24.34 17.11 47.71
CA ASN A 387 23.35 18.07 47.17
C ASN A 387 22.05 17.37 46.80
N ASP A 388 20.92 18.07 46.88
CA ASP A 388 19.63 17.57 46.48
C ASP A 388 19.57 17.38 44.95
N SER A 389 19.15 16.19 44.51
CA SER A 389 19.11 15.85 43.07
C SER A 389 18.07 16.65 42.30
N GLY A 390 16.94 16.99 42.94
CA GLY A 390 15.88 17.80 42.34
C GLY A 390 16.31 19.24 42.16
N GLU A 391 17.06 19.81 43.17
CA GLU A 391 17.62 21.15 43.05
C GLU A 391 18.66 21.21 41.91
N MET A 392 19.56 20.23 41.83
CA MET A 392 20.60 20.18 40.77
C MET A 392 19.96 20.03 39.38
N LEU A 393 18.90 19.24 39.26
CA LEU A 393 18.13 19.11 38.01
C LEU A 393 17.46 20.44 37.63
N SER A 394 16.85 21.12 38.58
CA SER A 394 16.21 22.44 38.36
C SER A 394 17.20 23.50 37.92
N LEU A 395 18.39 23.53 38.52
CA LEU A 395 19.47 24.45 38.13
C LEU A 395 20.01 24.15 36.73
N ALA A 396 20.22 22.86 36.40
CA ALA A 396 20.69 22.46 35.06
C ALA A 396 19.65 22.80 33.98
N ALA A 397 18.37 22.54 34.24
CA ALA A 397 17.29 22.91 33.33
C ALA A 397 17.14 24.43 33.16
N ALA A 398 17.38 25.21 34.23
CA ALA A 398 17.34 26.66 34.15
C ALA A 398 18.48 27.22 33.27
N VAL A 399 19.69 26.65 33.33
CA VAL A 399 20.81 26.99 32.44
C VAL A 399 20.48 26.69 30.97
N GLU A 400 19.80 25.59 30.68
CA GLU A 400 19.43 25.11 29.33
C GLU A 400 18.10 25.70 28.82
N ARG A 401 17.41 26.54 29.57
CA ARG A 401 16.07 27.02 29.29
C ARG A 401 15.90 27.64 27.91
N ASP A 402 16.89 28.40 27.46
CA ASP A 402 16.86 29.12 26.20
C ASP A 402 17.58 28.34 25.05
N SER A 403 17.92 27.07 25.30
CA SER A 403 18.57 26.17 24.35
C SER A 403 17.55 25.27 23.62
N GLU A 404 17.69 25.13 22.31
CA GLU A 404 16.90 24.20 21.49
C GLU A 404 17.52 22.79 21.43
N HIS A 405 18.61 22.55 22.12
CA HIS A 405 19.32 21.27 22.06
C HIS A 405 18.50 20.13 22.70
N PRO A 406 18.53 18.87 22.17
CA PRO A 406 17.81 17.73 22.75
C PRO A 406 18.09 17.47 24.23
N ILE A 407 19.30 17.80 24.71
CA ILE A 407 19.68 17.73 26.13
C ILE A 407 18.87 18.73 26.98
N ALA A 408 18.69 19.94 26.47
CA ALA A 408 17.86 20.96 27.11
C ALA A 408 16.42 20.49 27.29
N GLN A 409 15.83 19.97 26.24
CA GLN A 409 14.48 19.40 26.28
C GLN A 409 14.36 18.26 27.29
N ALA A 410 15.39 17.39 27.39
CA ALA A 410 15.43 16.31 28.36
C ALA A 410 15.42 16.79 29.80
N LEU A 411 16.23 17.81 30.10
CA LEU A 411 16.33 18.42 31.44
C LEU A 411 15.06 19.16 31.81
N LEU A 412 14.53 20.01 30.91
CA LEU A 412 13.29 20.76 31.12
C LEU A 412 12.10 19.86 31.34
N LYS A 413 11.96 18.82 30.51
CA LYS A 413 10.88 17.84 30.65
C LYS A 413 10.98 17.04 31.96
N SER A 414 12.18 16.73 32.39
CA SER A 414 12.38 16.02 33.67
C SER A 414 12.01 16.88 34.89
N VAL A 415 12.20 18.20 34.80
CA VAL A 415 11.71 19.16 35.82
C VAL A 415 10.20 19.23 35.82
N GLU A 416 9.56 19.27 34.65
CA GLU A 416 8.10 19.29 34.51
C GLU A 416 7.48 17.97 35.02
N ASP A 417 8.01 16.80 34.62
CA ASP A 417 7.53 15.49 35.02
C ASP A 417 7.60 15.25 36.55
N GLN A 418 8.54 15.94 37.24
CA GLN A 418 8.73 15.84 38.69
C GLN A 418 8.10 17.01 39.47
N ASP A 419 7.36 17.89 38.79
CA ASP A 419 6.72 19.09 39.36
C ASP A 419 7.72 19.98 40.17
N LEU A 420 8.95 20.09 39.67
CA LEU A 420 10.00 20.88 40.29
C LEU A 420 9.92 22.35 39.85
N ARG A 421 10.38 23.25 40.72
CA ARG A 421 10.44 24.69 40.41
C ARG A 421 11.57 24.96 39.42
N LEU A 422 11.29 25.61 38.29
CA LEU A 422 12.29 26.12 37.36
C LEU A 422 12.69 27.57 37.75
N PRO A 423 13.92 27.83 38.25
CA PRO A 423 14.35 29.17 38.58
C PRO A 423 14.56 30.02 37.31
N PRO A 424 14.46 31.38 37.44
CA PRO A 424 14.76 32.26 36.31
C PRO A 424 16.26 32.25 36.00
N SER A 425 16.60 32.35 34.71
CA SER A 425 17.98 32.44 34.22
C SER A 425 18.17 33.69 33.38
N SER A 426 19.40 34.19 33.34
CA SER A 426 19.84 35.31 32.52
C SER A 426 21.23 35.06 31.94
N ASP A 427 21.69 35.95 31.06
CA ASP A 427 23.03 35.92 30.45
C ASP A 427 23.38 34.58 29.78
N PHE A 428 22.41 33.98 29.08
CA PHE A 428 22.59 32.72 28.34
C PHE A 428 23.71 32.86 27.30
N LEU A 429 24.66 31.95 27.32
CA LEU A 429 25.78 31.89 26.39
C LEU A 429 25.97 30.46 25.86
N PHE A 430 25.84 30.29 24.55
CA PHE A 430 26.14 29.01 23.88
C PHE A 430 27.65 28.92 23.58
N VAL A 431 28.26 27.82 24.02
CA VAL A 431 29.67 27.50 23.76
C VAL A 431 29.75 26.36 22.78
N ALA A 432 30.02 26.67 21.53
CA ALA A 432 29.98 25.71 20.42
C ALA A 432 30.78 24.42 20.70
N GLY A 433 30.10 23.27 20.61
CA GLY A 433 30.66 21.93 20.81
C GLY A 433 31.05 21.58 22.27
N LYS A 434 30.73 22.43 23.25
CA LYS A 434 31.12 22.25 24.66
C LYS A 434 29.91 22.24 25.60
N GLY A 435 28.95 23.18 25.43
CA GLY A 435 27.78 23.31 26.29
C GLY A 435 27.22 24.71 26.32
N VAL A 436 26.53 25.03 27.40
CA VAL A 436 25.91 26.35 27.63
C VAL A 436 26.23 26.87 29.01
N GLU A 437 26.15 28.20 29.17
CA GLU A 437 26.31 28.92 30.44
C GLU A 437 25.16 29.88 30.65
N ALA A 438 24.77 30.08 31.90
CA ALA A 438 23.83 31.12 32.29
C ALA A 438 24.01 31.51 33.76
N SER A 439 23.46 32.67 34.13
CA SER A 439 23.34 33.11 35.52
C SER A 439 21.97 32.67 36.07
N VAL A 440 21.96 31.90 37.16
CA VAL A 440 20.76 31.38 37.85
C VAL A 440 20.88 31.72 39.31
N ASP A 441 19.95 32.49 39.89
CA ASP A 441 19.99 32.94 41.29
C ASP A 441 21.35 33.55 41.71
N ASP A 442 21.89 34.47 40.89
CA ASP A 442 23.21 35.14 41.05
C ASP A 442 24.43 34.18 40.99
N ARG A 443 24.22 32.90 40.65
CA ARG A 443 25.28 31.90 40.45
C ARG A 443 25.56 31.72 38.95
N ARG A 444 26.83 31.78 38.55
CA ARG A 444 27.21 31.49 37.17
C ARG A 444 27.43 30.01 37.00
N LEU A 445 26.52 29.38 36.30
CA LEU A 445 26.49 27.94 36.08
C LEU A 445 26.76 27.60 34.61
N ALA A 446 27.28 26.39 34.37
CA ALA A 446 27.48 25.85 33.05
C ALA A 446 26.94 24.40 32.99
N VAL A 447 26.37 24.03 31.84
CA VAL A 447 25.95 22.68 31.54
C VAL A 447 26.68 22.21 30.29
N GLY A 448 27.32 21.03 30.35
CA GLY A 448 28.03 20.50 29.18
C GLY A 448 28.61 19.11 29.38
N GLY A 449 29.16 18.57 28.29
CA GLY A 449 29.77 17.25 28.28
C GLY A 449 31.25 17.24 28.70
N PRO A 450 31.97 16.11 28.57
CA PRO A 450 33.37 15.95 28.90
C PRO A 450 34.32 16.95 28.17
N ALA A 451 33.89 17.46 27.01
CA ALA A 451 34.66 18.49 26.28
C ALA A 451 34.77 19.79 27.06
N LEU A 452 33.71 20.22 27.76
CA LEU A 452 33.69 21.42 28.58
C LEU A 452 34.63 21.29 29.79
N LEU A 453 34.65 20.11 30.42
CA LEU A 453 35.55 19.81 31.53
C LEU A 453 37.04 19.92 31.12
N ARG A 454 37.38 19.32 29.98
CA ARG A 454 38.76 19.37 29.44
C ARG A 454 39.18 20.78 29.08
N ASP A 455 38.32 21.55 28.46
CA ASP A 455 38.59 22.92 28.04
C ASP A 455 38.92 23.85 29.24
N ARG A 456 38.21 23.62 30.34
CA ARG A 456 38.37 24.40 31.57
C ARG A 456 39.34 23.79 32.57
N SER A 457 39.92 22.62 32.25
CA SER A 457 40.80 21.87 33.16
C SER A 457 40.15 21.62 34.53
N ILE A 458 38.85 21.27 34.53
CA ILE A 458 38.09 21.03 35.76
C ILE A 458 38.34 19.60 36.23
N GLU A 459 38.75 19.44 37.49
CA GLU A 459 38.85 18.16 38.15
C GLU A 459 37.47 17.68 38.64
N VAL A 460 37.16 16.45 38.35
CA VAL A 460 35.87 15.80 38.72
C VAL A 460 36.10 14.89 39.91
N GLY A 461 35.25 14.92 40.91
CA GLY A 461 35.34 14.02 42.07
C GLY A 461 35.23 12.55 41.67
N GLU A 462 35.92 11.68 42.42
CA GLU A 462 35.98 10.23 42.12
C GLU A 462 34.60 9.59 41.98
N ASP A 463 33.64 9.94 42.83
CA ASP A 463 32.27 9.44 42.80
C ASP A 463 31.55 9.81 41.48
N LEU A 464 31.74 11.03 41.00
CA LEU A 464 31.14 11.49 39.74
C LEU A 464 31.85 10.91 38.52
N ILE A 465 33.17 10.65 38.59
CA ILE A 465 33.90 9.94 37.54
C ILE A 465 33.39 8.47 37.43
N ALA A 466 33.25 7.79 38.57
CA ALA A 466 32.71 6.44 38.59
C ALA A 466 31.28 6.36 38.03
N ALA A 467 30.42 7.36 38.39
CA ALA A 467 29.08 7.46 37.84
C ALA A 467 29.09 7.72 36.32
N ALA A 468 29.89 8.66 35.84
CA ALA A 468 30.01 8.96 34.42
C ALA A 468 30.55 7.76 33.59
N THR A 469 31.50 7.00 34.16
CA THR A 469 32.02 5.80 33.53
C THR A 469 30.93 4.74 33.41
N ARG A 470 30.18 4.49 34.48
CA ARG A 470 29.02 3.58 34.48
C ARG A 470 27.96 4.02 33.47
N PHE A 471 27.68 5.32 33.37
CA PHE A 471 26.74 5.86 32.35
C PHE A 471 27.24 5.54 30.95
N GLY A 472 28.52 5.79 30.65
CA GLY A 472 29.13 5.44 29.36
C GLY A 472 29.05 3.95 29.03
N GLU A 473 29.31 3.06 30.00
CA GLU A 473 29.16 1.61 29.85
C GLU A 473 27.71 1.17 29.55
N ASN A 474 26.74 1.93 30.10
CA ASN A 474 25.31 1.72 29.84
C ASN A 474 24.81 2.47 28.59
N GLY A 475 25.68 3.07 27.82
CA GLY A 475 25.31 3.80 26.60
C GLY A 475 24.60 5.14 26.84
N GLN A 476 24.78 5.74 28.00
CA GLN A 476 24.18 7.01 28.40
C GLN A 476 25.21 8.12 28.27
N ALA A 477 24.78 9.32 27.87
CA ALA A 477 25.64 10.49 27.85
C ALA A 477 25.75 11.06 29.26
N ALA A 478 26.99 11.35 29.69
CA ALA A 478 27.26 12.06 30.93
C ALA A 478 27.31 13.57 30.66
N ILE A 479 26.37 14.33 31.25
CA ILE A 479 26.29 15.79 31.20
C ILE A 479 26.51 16.34 32.60
N TYR A 480 27.30 17.36 32.72
CA TYR A 480 27.74 17.91 34.00
C TYR A 480 27.16 19.31 34.24
N LEU A 481 26.71 19.54 35.47
CA LEU A 481 26.42 20.88 36.00
C LEU A 481 27.64 21.39 36.75
N ILE A 482 28.11 22.57 36.40
CA ILE A 482 29.36 23.12 36.84
C ILE A 482 29.13 24.52 37.39
N GLU A 483 29.72 24.83 38.54
CA GLU A 483 29.82 26.20 39.11
C GLU A 483 31.30 26.58 39.26
N GLY A 484 31.72 27.59 38.51
CA GLY A 484 33.13 27.97 38.48
C GLY A 484 34.04 26.82 38.02
N ASN A 485 34.84 26.26 38.95
CA ASN A 485 35.70 25.09 38.71
C ASN A 485 35.23 23.82 39.45
N THR A 486 34.01 23.80 39.97
CA THR A 486 33.48 22.71 40.74
C THR A 486 32.34 22.03 40.00
N VAL A 487 32.37 20.69 39.85
CA VAL A 487 31.25 19.90 39.33
C VAL A 487 30.26 19.65 40.46
N LEU A 488 29.01 20.07 40.28
CA LEU A 488 27.95 19.93 41.25
C LEU A 488 27.16 18.61 41.07
N ALA A 489 26.93 18.20 39.82
CA ALA A 489 26.22 16.99 39.49
C ALA A 489 26.61 16.47 38.11
N VAL A 490 26.36 15.17 37.88
CA VAL A 490 26.38 14.51 36.57
C VAL A 490 25.04 13.87 36.30
N PHE A 491 24.53 14.11 35.10
CA PHE A 491 23.24 13.57 34.59
C PHE A 491 23.50 12.52 33.55
N ALA A 492 22.86 11.34 33.73
CA ALA A 492 22.78 10.33 32.69
C ALA A 492 21.65 10.67 31.73
N ILE A 493 21.97 10.94 30.48
CA ILE A 493 20.96 11.24 29.44
C ILE A 493 21.02 10.16 28.37
N ALA A 494 19.86 9.59 28.05
CA ALA A 494 19.73 8.60 26.97
C ALA A 494 18.45 8.80 26.17
N ASP A 495 18.47 8.36 24.92
CA ASP A 495 17.31 8.25 24.09
C ASP A 495 16.47 7.04 24.54
N GLN A 496 15.19 7.23 24.74
CA GLN A 496 14.30 6.22 25.31
C GLN A 496 13.92 5.17 24.26
N VAL A 497 14.20 3.91 24.55
CA VAL A 497 13.75 2.78 23.73
C VAL A 497 12.22 2.73 23.73
N ARG A 498 11.61 2.55 22.55
CA ARG A 498 10.15 2.39 22.44
C ARG A 498 9.69 1.10 23.14
N PRO A 499 8.61 1.12 23.90
CA PRO A 499 8.06 -0.08 24.54
C PRO A 499 7.79 -1.22 23.53
N GLU A 500 7.36 -0.86 22.31
CA GLU A 500 7.01 -1.78 21.23
C GLU A 500 8.22 -2.45 20.57
N SER A 501 9.42 -1.88 20.69
CA SER A 501 10.61 -2.35 19.97
C SER A 501 11.03 -3.75 20.39
N ARG A 502 10.92 -4.10 21.68
CA ARG A 502 11.26 -5.46 22.16
C ARG A 502 10.33 -6.52 21.54
N GLU A 503 9.03 -6.24 21.50
CA GLU A 503 8.06 -7.14 20.87
C GLU A 503 8.29 -7.25 19.35
N ALA A 504 8.59 -6.14 18.69
CA ALA A 504 8.88 -6.10 17.25
C ALA A 504 10.09 -6.99 16.90
N VAL A 505 11.19 -6.85 17.64
CA VAL A 505 12.40 -7.67 17.45
C VAL A 505 12.11 -9.15 17.69
N ALA A 506 11.39 -9.48 18.78
CA ALA A 506 11.01 -10.86 19.09
C ALA A 506 10.14 -11.47 17.98
N ASN A 507 9.16 -10.73 17.46
CA ASN A 507 8.29 -11.18 16.38
C ASN A 507 9.07 -11.45 15.09
N LEU A 508 9.98 -10.56 14.68
CA LEU A 508 10.82 -10.75 13.50
C LEU A 508 11.73 -11.98 13.65
N LYS A 509 12.39 -12.14 14.80
CA LYS A 509 13.22 -13.32 15.09
C LYS A 509 12.39 -14.62 15.06
N SER A 510 11.16 -14.60 15.56
CA SER A 510 10.25 -15.76 15.48
C SER A 510 9.87 -16.15 14.05
N MET A 511 9.91 -15.19 13.11
CA MET A 511 9.69 -15.41 11.68
C MET A 511 10.94 -15.91 10.94
N GLY A 512 12.08 -16.09 11.65
CA GLY A 512 13.37 -16.49 11.10
C GLY A 512 14.11 -15.33 10.42
N ILE A 513 13.81 -14.08 10.77
CA ILE A 513 14.42 -12.88 10.20
C ILE A 513 15.46 -12.35 11.21
N GLU A 514 16.68 -12.12 10.75
CA GLU A 514 17.72 -11.46 11.54
C GLU A 514 17.37 -9.98 11.73
N VAL A 515 17.74 -9.45 12.89
CA VAL A 515 17.57 -8.03 13.18
C VAL A 515 18.92 -7.39 13.46
N ALA A 516 19.19 -6.25 12.83
CA ALA A 516 20.40 -5.47 13.00
C ALA A 516 20.08 -4.01 13.35
N ILE A 517 20.98 -3.37 14.09
CA ILE A 517 20.95 -1.91 14.34
C ILE A 517 22.01 -1.24 13.49
N LEU A 518 21.67 -0.11 12.89
CA LEU A 518 22.55 0.77 12.13
C LEU A 518 22.44 2.19 12.71
N THR A 519 23.55 2.74 13.25
CA THR A 519 23.54 4.04 13.93
C THR A 519 24.86 4.79 13.80
N GLY A 520 24.77 6.13 13.84
CA GLY A 520 25.94 7.00 13.98
C GLY A 520 26.49 7.08 15.40
N ASP A 521 25.80 6.52 16.39
CA ASP A 521 26.24 6.55 17.79
C ASP A 521 27.49 5.72 18.03
N SER A 522 28.10 5.94 19.21
CA SER A 522 29.24 5.14 19.66
C SER A 522 28.86 3.67 19.85
N GLU A 523 29.88 2.81 19.74
CA GLU A 523 29.76 1.36 19.94
C GLU A 523 29.10 1.01 21.30
N ALA A 524 29.45 1.73 22.37
CA ALA A 524 28.90 1.50 23.71
C ALA A 524 27.38 1.75 23.76
N VAL A 525 26.94 2.87 23.20
CA VAL A 525 25.51 3.23 23.11
C VAL A 525 24.74 2.20 22.30
N ALA A 526 25.23 1.89 21.09
CA ALA A 526 24.58 0.96 20.18
C ALA A 526 24.46 -0.46 20.76
N ARG A 527 25.52 -0.96 21.41
CA ARG A 527 25.52 -2.27 22.08
C ARG A 527 24.60 -2.32 23.30
N SER A 528 24.46 -1.22 24.03
CA SER A 528 23.54 -1.15 25.16
C SER A 528 22.09 -1.32 24.71
N VAL A 529 21.66 -0.57 23.70
CA VAL A 529 20.31 -0.69 23.10
C VAL A 529 20.10 -2.08 22.48
N ALA A 530 21.10 -2.60 21.76
CA ALA A 530 21.03 -3.93 21.16
C ALA A 530 20.84 -5.04 22.21
N ARG A 531 21.56 -4.97 23.33
CA ARG A 531 21.46 -5.92 24.45
C ARG A 531 20.07 -5.85 25.09
N ASP A 532 19.53 -4.65 25.30
CA ASP A 532 18.19 -4.45 25.86
C ASP A 532 17.10 -5.02 24.97
N LEU A 533 17.26 -4.90 23.66
CA LEU A 533 16.30 -5.41 22.66
C LEU A 533 16.59 -6.86 22.24
N GLY A 534 17.71 -7.46 22.65
CA GLY A 534 18.12 -8.80 22.24
C GLY A 534 18.57 -8.86 20.78
N ILE A 535 19.19 -7.79 20.25
CA ILE A 535 19.72 -7.73 18.87
C ILE A 535 21.20 -8.11 18.87
N ASP A 536 21.62 -8.99 17.96
CA ASP A 536 22.98 -9.52 17.94
C ASP A 536 23.91 -8.74 16.99
N THR A 537 23.36 -8.20 15.90
CA THR A 537 24.12 -7.51 14.85
C THR A 537 24.04 -6.00 15.02
N VAL A 538 25.20 -5.34 15.18
CA VAL A 538 25.30 -3.90 15.43
C VAL A 538 26.31 -3.26 14.50
N PHE A 539 25.91 -2.21 13.79
CA PHE A 539 26.75 -1.32 12.99
C PHE A 539 26.73 0.06 13.65
N ALA A 540 27.77 0.35 14.45
CA ALA A 540 27.89 1.60 15.19
C ALA A 540 28.89 2.56 14.52
N GLY A 541 28.79 3.87 14.81
CA GLY A 541 29.68 4.89 14.28
C GLY A 541 29.60 5.08 12.77
N VAL A 542 28.47 4.71 12.16
CA VAL A 542 28.27 4.75 10.70
C VAL A 542 27.71 6.13 10.30
N LEU A 543 28.45 6.85 9.49
CA LEU A 543 28.01 8.14 8.96
C LEU A 543 26.84 8.00 7.97
N PRO A 544 26.00 9.02 7.77
CA PRO A 544 24.83 8.94 6.89
C PRO A 544 25.14 8.47 5.47
N ASP A 545 26.24 8.94 4.89
CA ASP A 545 26.73 8.55 3.55
C ASP A 545 27.21 7.09 3.47
N GLN A 546 27.63 6.50 4.59
CA GLN A 546 28.13 5.13 4.68
C GLN A 546 27.02 4.10 4.98
N LYS A 547 25.82 4.54 5.37
CA LYS A 547 24.71 3.64 5.70
C LYS A 547 24.34 2.73 4.53
N SER A 548 24.32 3.27 3.31
CA SER A 548 24.04 2.49 2.09
C SER A 548 25.07 1.39 1.82
N ASP A 549 26.34 1.61 2.20
CA ASP A 549 27.39 0.63 1.96
C ASP A 549 27.25 -0.57 2.91
N LYS A 550 26.74 -0.36 4.14
CA LYS A 550 26.42 -1.47 5.06
C LYS A 550 25.27 -2.32 4.54
N ILE A 551 24.28 -1.74 3.91
CA ILE A 551 23.20 -2.47 3.23
C ILE A 551 23.77 -3.32 2.09
N LYS A 552 24.63 -2.74 1.22
CA LYS A 552 25.29 -3.46 0.12
C LYS A 552 26.18 -4.61 0.62
N GLU A 553 26.87 -4.42 1.76
CA GLU A 553 27.69 -5.47 2.40
C GLU A 553 26.85 -6.69 2.77
N LEU A 554 25.67 -6.50 3.37
CA LEU A 554 24.74 -7.58 3.69
C LEU A 554 24.16 -8.23 2.42
N GLN A 555 23.84 -7.43 1.41
CA GLN A 555 23.34 -7.93 0.11
C GLN A 555 24.42 -8.75 -0.62
N ALA A 556 25.71 -8.36 -0.53
CA ALA A 556 26.82 -9.11 -1.10
C ALA A 556 27.00 -10.50 -0.46
N GLN A 557 26.54 -10.68 0.78
CA GLN A 557 26.48 -11.99 1.46
C GLN A 557 25.29 -12.85 0.99
N GLY A 558 24.50 -12.37 0.03
CA GLY A 558 23.32 -13.06 -0.50
C GLY A 558 22.04 -12.84 0.31
N LYS A 559 22.05 -11.97 1.31
CA LYS A 559 20.89 -11.67 2.16
C LYS A 559 19.93 -10.70 1.45
N ARG A 560 18.63 -10.90 1.68
CA ARG A 560 17.57 -9.95 1.33
C ARG A 560 17.36 -9.01 2.51
N VAL A 561 17.62 -7.74 2.30
CA VAL A 561 17.72 -6.74 3.35
C VAL A 561 16.57 -5.74 3.26
N ALA A 562 15.86 -5.54 4.38
CA ALA A 562 15.04 -4.35 4.56
C ALA A 562 15.80 -3.30 5.37
N MET A 563 15.71 -2.04 4.98
CA MET A 563 16.11 -0.89 5.78
C MET A 563 14.88 -0.18 6.33
N VAL A 564 14.92 0.14 7.63
CA VAL A 564 13.84 0.83 8.35
C VAL A 564 14.42 2.10 8.97
N GLY A 565 13.89 3.26 8.60
CA GLY A 565 14.38 4.56 9.10
C GLY A 565 13.38 5.69 8.88
N ASP A 566 13.69 6.89 9.41
CA ASP A 566 12.83 8.08 9.32
C ASP A 566 12.91 8.82 7.97
N GLY A 567 13.81 8.44 7.11
CA GLY A 567 13.95 8.87 5.72
C GLY A 567 14.77 10.11 5.45
N VAL A 568 15.06 10.97 6.42
CA VAL A 568 15.82 12.19 6.15
C VAL A 568 17.32 11.88 5.97
N ASN A 569 17.89 11.15 6.93
CA ASN A 569 19.31 10.75 6.91
C ASN A 569 19.52 9.36 6.27
N ASP A 570 18.46 8.59 6.15
CA ASP A 570 18.48 7.19 5.72
C ASP A 570 18.06 6.98 4.27
N ALA A 571 17.62 8.05 3.57
CA ALA A 571 17.10 7.94 2.21
C ALA A 571 18.01 7.13 1.25
N PRO A 572 19.34 7.33 1.22
CA PRO A 572 20.21 6.51 0.38
C PRO A 572 20.22 5.04 0.76
N ALA A 573 20.12 4.71 2.05
CA ALA A 573 20.08 3.34 2.55
C ALA A 573 18.72 2.67 2.27
N LEU A 574 17.61 3.42 2.42
CA LEU A 574 16.26 2.97 2.09
C LEU A 574 16.13 2.59 0.61
N VAL A 575 16.63 3.45 -0.29
CA VAL A 575 16.62 3.18 -1.74
C VAL A 575 17.54 2.01 -2.12
N THR A 576 18.64 1.80 -1.39
CA THR A 576 19.62 0.73 -1.67
C THR A 576 19.11 -0.64 -1.23
N ALA A 577 18.32 -0.72 -0.17
CA ALA A 577 17.79 -1.97 0.36
C ALA A 577 16.87 -2.69 -0.65
N ASP A 578 16.68 -4.01 -0.47
CA ASP A 578 15.68 -4.78 -1.24
C ASP A 578 14.25 -4.31 -0.92
N VAL A 579 14.04 -3.79 0.29
CA VAL A 579 12.79 -3.16 0.75
C VAL A 579 13.14 -1.97 1.64
N GLY A 580 12.80 -0.76 1.18
CA GLY A 580 12.87 0.45 1.99
C GLY A 580 11.58 0.67 2.76
N ILE A 581 11.66 0.81 4.09
CA ILE A 581 10.50 1.04 4.95
C ILE A 581 10.71 2.36 5.69
N ALA A 582 9.95 3.37 5.31
CA ALA A 582 9.98 4.68 5.96
C ALA A 582 9.04 4.73 7.16
N VAL A 583 9.51 5.28 8.27
CA VAL A 583 8.76 5.41 9.52
C VAL A 583 8.29 6.85 9.69
N GLY A 584 6.98 7.03 9.93
CA GLY A 584 6.38 8.35 10.09
C GLY A 584 5.99 9.00 8.75
N ALA A 585 4.73 9.39 8.62
CA ALA A 585 4.19 10.05 7.42
C ALA A 585 4.60 11.54 7.29
N GLY A 586 5.56 12.01 8.11
CA GLY A 586 5.79 13.43 8.34
C GLY A 586 6.76 14.15 7.41
N THR A 587 7.59 13.45 6.64
CA THR A 587 8.55 14.09 5.72
C THR A 587 8.38 13.60 4.29
N ASP A 588 8.27 14.52 3.33
CA ASP A 588 8.17 14.20 1.91
C ASP A 588 9.37 13.34 1.44
N VAL A 589 10.55 13.54 2.02
CA VAL A 589 11.78 12.78 1.70
C VAL A 589 11.66 11.30 2.11
N ALA A 590 11.09 11.00 3.28
CA ALA A 590 10.86 9.63 3.73
C ALA A 590 9.86 8.91 2.82
N VAL A 591 8.79 9.62 2.46
CA VAL A 591 7.74 9.12 1.56
C VAL A 591 8.31 8.80 0.18
N GLU A 592 9.27 9.60 -0.32
CA GLU A 592 9.88 9.38 -1.65
C GLU A 592 10.95 8.28 -1.65
N ALA A 593 11.60 8.00 -0.53
CA ALA A 593 12.68 7.01 -0.44
C ALA A 593 12.19 5.57 -0.14
N GLY A 594 11.08 5.41 0.61
CA GLY A 594 10.59 4.09 1.02
C GLY A 594 9.70 3.40 0.00
N ASP A 595 9.74 2.08 -0.08
CA ASP A 595 8.76 1.26 -0.82
C ASP A 595 7.45 1.13 -0.05
N VAL A 596 7.56 1.07 1.28
CA VAL A 596 6.44 1.05 2.21
C VAL A 596 6.63 2.18 3.23
N VAL A 597 5.56 2.91 3.51
CA VAL A 597 5.55 3.99 4.48
C VAL A 597 4.63 3.61 5.64
N LEU A 598 5.15 3.65 6.85
CA LEU A 598 4.38 3.45 8.07
C LEU A 598 3.77 4.78 8.51
N VAL A 599 2.45 4.82 8.61
CA VAL A 599 1.74 6.01 9.14
C VAL A 599 2.08 6.21 10.61
N ARG A 600 2.24 5.10 11.33
CA ARG A 600 2.68 5.07 12.73
C ARG A 600 4.17 4.80 12.80
N SER A 601 4.81 5.36 13.81
CA SER A 601 6.19 4.99 14.12
C SER A 601 6.27 3.73 15.00
N ASP A 602 5.50 2.69 14.68
CA ASP A 602 5.44 1.43 15.44
C ASP A 602 6.29 0.34 14.75
N PRO A 603 7.41 -0.10 15.35
CA PRO A 603 8.28 -1.11 14.75
C PRO A 603 7.61 -2.50 14.60
N ARG A 604 6.51 -2.78 15.29
CA ARG A 604 5.73 -4.03 15.11
C ARG A 604 5.10 -4.14 13.74
N ASP A 605 4.87 -3.01 13.07
CA ASP A 605 4.28 -2.98 11.74
C ASP A 605 5.18 -3.63 10.68
N ILE A 606 6.50 -3.77 10.93
CA ILE A 606 7.41 -4.49 10.02
C ILE A 606 7.02 -5.97 9.92
N ALA A 607 6.74 -6.62 11.05
CA ALA A 607 6.26 -8.01 11.04
C ALA A 607 4.91 -8.15 10.32
N ARG A 608 4.03 -7.15 10.43
CA ARG A 608 2.75 -7.09 9.71
C ARG A 608 2.95 -6.96 8.20
N ILE A 609 3.93 -6.15 7.73
CA ILE A 609 4.29 -6.05 6.30
C ILE A 609 4.73 -7.42 5.77
N VAL A 610 5.60 -8.14 6.48
CA VAL A 610 6.06 -9.46 6.06
C VAL A 610 4.90 -10.46 6.00
N THR A 611 4.01 -10.44 7.00
CA THR A 611 2.82 -11.29 7.05
C THR A 611 1.88 -11.02 5.89
N LEU A 612 1.58 -9.74 5.62
CA LEU A 612 0.75 -9.31 4.50
C LEU A 612 1.37 -9.73 3.17
N SER A 613 2.67 -9.52 2.99
CA SER A 613 3.42 -9.90 1.79
C SER A 613 3.34 -11.41 1.52
N ARG A 614 3.62 -12.24 2.53
CA ARG A 614 3.55 -13.71 2.44
C ARG A 614 2.14 -14.20 2.08
N ALA A 615 1.12 -13.64 2.74
CA ALA A 615 -0.28 -13.99 2.48
C ALA A 615 -0.72 -13.56 1.08
N THR A 616 -0.39 -12.34 0.66
CA THR A 616 -0.67 -11.79 -0.67
C THR A 616 -0.09 -12.67 -1.76
N TYR A 617 1.21 -12.98 -1.68
CA TYR A 617 1.88 -13.82 -2.66
C TYR A 617 1.29 -15.23 -2.73
N ARG A 618 0.99 -15.85 -1.57
CA ARG A 618 0.35 -17.17 -1.52
C ARG A 618 -1.00 -17.16 -2.26
N LYS A 619 -1.81 -16.12 -2.05
CA LYS A 619 -3.09 -15.97 -2.73
C LYS A 619 -2.93 -15.74 -4.24
N MET A 620 -1.94 -14.96 -4.66
CA MET A 620 -1.62 -14.78 -6.08
C MET A 620 -1.26 -16.11 -6.75
N ILE A 621 -0.37 -16.90 -6.15
CA ILE A 621 0.03 -18.21 -6.70
C ILE A 621 -1.15 -19.18 -6.72
N GLN A 622 -1.97 -19.24 -5.67
CA GLN A 622 -3.19 -20.05 -5.66
C GLN A 622 -4.13 -19.66 -6.81
N ASN A 623 -4.33 -18.36 -7.00
CA ASN A 623 -5.19 -17.87 -8.08
C ASN A 623 -4.63 -18.19 -9.47
N LEU A 624 -3.32 -18.08 -9.67
CA LEU A 624 -2.67 -18.46 -10.93
C LEU A 624 -2.88 -19.96 -11.24
N TRP A 625 -2.75 -20.82 -10.22
CA TRP A 625 -3.03 -22.26 -10.37
C TRP A 625 -4.50 -22.55 -10.70
N TRP A 626 -5.47 -21.92 -10.01
CA TRP A 626 -6.87 -22.07 -10.31
C TRP A 626 -7.24 -21.51 -11.70
N ALA A 627 -6.60 -20.43 -12.12
CA ALA A 627 -6.87 -19.77 -13.39
C ALA A 627 -6.29 -20.50 -14.62
N ALA A 628 -5.16 -21.20 -14.45
CA ALA A 628 -4.44 -21.83 -15.57
C ALA A 628 -4.43 -23.36 -15.47
N GLY A 629 -4.42 -23.92 -14.26
CA GLY A 629 -4.20 -25.36 -14.05
C GLY A 629 -5.31 -26.26 -14.60
N TYR A 630 -6.57 -25.80 -14.52
CA TYR A 630 -7.68 -26.59 -15.07
C TYR A 630 -7.58 -26.79 -16.60
N ASN A 631 -6.93 -25.88 -17.31
CA ASN A 631 -6.75 -25.93 -18.76
C ASN A 631 -5.95 -27.17 -19.21
N ILE A 632 -5.06 -27.68 -18.35
CA ILE A 632 -4.26 -28.89 -18.63
C ILE A 632 -5.18 -30.10 -18.90
N VAL A 633 -6.30 -30.21 -18.20
CA VAL A 633 -7.27 -31.27 -18.35
C VAL A 633 -8.37 -30.87 -19.33
N ALA A 634 -8.82 -29.63 -19.26
CA ALA A 634 -9.99 -29.17 -20.00
C ALA A 634 -9.73 -29.02 -21.51
N ILE A 635 -8.53 -28.61 -21.94
CA ILE A 635 -8.19 -28.50 -23.37
C ILE A 635 -8.23 -29.88 -24.08
N PRO A 636 -7.57 -30.94 -23.59
CA PRO A 636 -7.72 -32.29 -24.20
C PRO A 636 -9.15 -32.79 -24.23
N LEU A 637 -9.93 -32.58 -23.18
CA LEU A 637 -11.35 -32.96 -23.16
C LEU A 637 -12.17 -32.19 -24.21
N ALA A 638 -11.93 -30.88 -24.34
CA ALA A 638 -12.56 -30.04 -25.36
C ALA A 638 -12.18 -30.47 -26.78
N ALA A 639 -10.94 -30.87 -26.99
CA ALA A 639 -10.44 -31.40 -28.25
C ALA A 639 -11.07 -32.76 -28.63
N GLY A 640 -11.75 -33.42 -27.67
CA GLY A 640 -12.43 -34.70 -27.92
C GLY A 640 -11.54 -35.92 -27.71
N VAL A 641 -10.48 -35.85 -26.89
CA VAL A 641 -9.59 -37.00 -26.61
C VAL A 641 -10.36 -38.19 -26.01
N LEU A 642 -11.43 -37.93 -25.24
CA LEU A 642 -12.30 -38.98 -24.67
C LEU A 642 -13.58 -39.24 -25.47
N TYR A 643 -13.62 -38.86 -26.76
CA TYR A 643 -14.76 -39.13 -27.64
C TYR A 643 -15.13 -40.63 -27.70
N TRP A 644 -14.13 -41.50 -27.72
CA TRP A 644 -14.31 -42.96 -27.69
C TRP A 644 -15.04 -43.46 -26.43
N ALA A 645 -15.00 -42.72 -25.33
CA ALA A 645 -15.69 -43.00 -24.08
C ALA A 645 -17.06 -42.27 -23.99
N GLY A 646 -17.52 -41.63 -25.06
CA GLY A 646 -18.77 -40.89 -25.10
C GLY A 646 -18.71 -39.52 -24.37
N ILE A 647 -17.53 -39.09 -23.96
CA ILE A 647 -17.36 -37.79 -23.23
C ILE A 647 -17.02 -36.72 -24.24
N VAL A 648 -17.97 -35.80 -24.45
CA VAL A 648 -17.83 -34.65 -25.35
C VAL A 648 -18.30 -33.39 -24.66
N LEU A 649 -17.43 -32.39 -24.59
CA LEU A 649 -17.78 -31.08 -24.00
C LEU A 649 -18.41 -30.15 -25.04
N ALA A 650 -19.56 -29.58 -24.73
CA ALA A 650 -20.15 -28.50 -25.53
C ALA A 650 -19.46 -27.17 -25.26
N PRO A 651 -19.42 -26.23 -26.23
CA PRO A 651 -18.84 -24.88 -26.04
C PRO A 651 -19.45 -24.14 -24.85
N ALA A 652 -20.76 -24.24 -24.64
CA ALA A 652 -21.46 -23.63 -23.51
C ALA A 652 -20.96 -24.16 -22.15
N VAL A 653 -20.71 -25.50 -22.04
CA VAL A 653 -20.12 -26.09 -20.82
C VAL A 653 -18.72 -25.56 -20.58
N GLY A 654 -17.92 -25.41 -21.64
CA GLY A 654 -16.60 -24.78 -21.58
C GLY A 654 -16.67 -23.36 -21.01
N ALA A 655 -17.61 -22.54 -21.49
CA ALA A 655 -17.82 -21.18 -21.03
C ALA A 655 -18.26 -21.11 -19.54
N VAL A 656 -19.13 -22.05 -19.11
CA VAL A 656 -19.52 -22.16 -17.69
C VAL A 656 -18.33 -22.52 -16.80
N LEU A 657 -17.52 -23.51 -17.18
CA LEU A 657 -16.33 -23.91 -16.42
C LEU A 657 -15.32 -22.76 -16.30
N MET A 658 -15.08 -22.03 -17.38
CA MET A 658 -14.23 -20.87 -17.40
C MET A 658 -14.77 -19.75 -16.47
N SER A 659 -16.07 -19.45 -16.52
CA SER A 659 -16.70 -18.45 -15.63
C SER A 659 -16.68 -18.91 -14.16
N ALA A 660 -16.86 -20.19 -13.88
CA ALA A 660 -16.73 -20.77 -12.54
C ALA A 660 -15.30 -20.58 -11.99
N SER A 661 -14.27 -20.78 -12.84
CA SER A 661 -12.87 -20.50 -12.47
C SER A 661 -12.68 -19.05 -12.02
N THR A 662 -13.28 -18.09 -12.73
CA THR A 662 -13.24 -16.67 -12.37
C THR A 662 -13.88 -16.40 -11.00
N VAL A 663 -15.02 -17.03 -10.72
CA VAL A 663 -15.70 -16.92 -9.42
C VAL A 663 -14.83 -17.50 -8.31
N ILE A 664 -14.21 -18.66 -8.51
CA ILE A 664 -13.30 -19.30 -7.55
C ILE A 664 -12.12 -18.37 -7.25
N VAL A 665 -11.49 -17.81 -8.27
CA VAL A 665 -10.38 -16.85 -8.14
C VAL A 665 -10.82 -15.62 -7.35
N ALA A 666 -11.99 -15.06 -7.63
CA ALA A 666 -12.53 -13.92 -6.91
C ALA A 666 -12.80 -14.22 -5.43
N ILE A 667 -13.42 -15.36 -5.13
CA ILE A 667 -13.67 -15.80 -3.75
C ILE A 667 -12.36 -16.02 -3.01
N ASN A 668 -11.38 -16.72 -3.62
CA ASN A 668 -10.09 -16.97 -3.00
C ASN A 668 -9.33 -15.66 -2.71
N ALA A 669 -9.40 -14.66 -3.59
CA ALA A 669 -8.84 -13.33 -3.34
C ALA A 669 -9.55 -12.63 -2.16
N GLN A 670 -10.89 -12.70 -2.08
CA GLN A 670 -11.65 -12.08 -0.98
C GLN A 670 -11.30 -12.69 0.39
N LEU A 671 -10.86 -13.94 0.45
CA LEU A 671 -10.41 -14.56 1.70
C LEU A 671 -9.19 -13.86 2.31
N LEU A 672 -8.42 -13.09 1.51
CA LEU A 672 -7.32 -12.27 2.04
C LEU A 672 -7.81 -11.21 3.05
N ARG A 673 -9.04 -10.73 2.93
CA ARG A 673 -9.64 -9.78 3.88
C ARG A 673 -9.77 -10.31 5.31
N ARG A 674 -9.71 -11.65 5.48
CA ARG A 674 -9.78 -12.33 6.78
C ARG A 674 -8.40 -12.54 7.41
N LEU A 675 -7.35 -12.00 6.78
CA LEU A 675 -6.00 -12.09 7.32
C LEU A 675 -5.93 -11.39 8.67
N ASP A 676 -5.57 -12.15 9.69
CA ASP A 676 -5.19 -11.59 10.98
C ASP A 676 -3.75 -11.10 10.90
N MET A 677 -3.54 -9.80 11.08
CA MET A 677 -2.21 -9.19 11.07
C MET A 677 -1.66 -8.98 12.49
N GLY A 678 -2.27 -9.60 13.49
CA GLY A 678 -1.92 -9.39 14.90
C GLY A 678 -2.42 -8.00 15.37
N ARG A 679 -3.46 -7.98 16.18
CA ARG A 679 -3.97 -6.74 16.82
C ARG A 679 -3.12 -6.38 18.02
#